data_614ec705f39ce6e60dc530e923a5e072
#
_entry.id   614ec705f39ce6e60dc530e923a5e072
#
_cell.length_a   1.000
_cell.length_b   1.000
_cell.length_c   1.000
_cell.angle_alpha   90.00
_cell.angle_beta   90.00
_cell.angle_gamma   90.00
#
_symmetry.space_group_name_H-M   'P 1'
#
loop_
_entity.id
_entity.type
_entity.pdbx_description
1 polymer ?
#
loop_
_entity_poly.entity_id
_entity_poly.type
_entity_poly.pdbx_seq_one_letter_code
_entity_poly.pdbx_strand_id
1 'polypeptide(L)'
;MMKLIVTAIIFFMSSVVGFAQKWTIDGVVLDKKSNKPVEFATVILGNTEQWAVADANGKFVIKNVPSGNNVIKVSCLGYVTDEKEIIISRNITGYKAYIVEDNLTLNTVVVTAKENENSASTARTIDRTTLDHVQMLNVSDISGLLPGGTTGKPDLTDKNRFSIRTGSANEAGNPSFGTAVEVDGARLSSNASFSETKGVTTNNLSTSNVESIEVISGIPSVEYGDVGSGIVKISTKKGKTPYMVTFSSNPNTKQVSASKGFGIGKKAAVLNASVEYTKAIKNTMSPYTSYDRKQISLTYSDLFNNGGLTDKPLRLTVGLSGNLGGRDSKADPDALAGTWVKDKDNSLRANMSLNWLLSKPWITGIDLNASIVYGDKQSRERKHYSNTSSVASLHGRNEGYFVAQDYDGTDNQDIVLVPQGYSYNVMGIDDKPLTYKVGLKANWATHFGKVNNKVKLGVDWNSDKNFGTGAFTEDLATAPSFRLYDYSAQPAMNNGAVYLEDNVLIPIGKTRLNIIAGLRGEGTFINGSEYGNTYSLSPRVSAKYVVLSGKNRRNKVVRDLSFRGGYGVAVKQPSFAILYPIPSYFDIKVFNPTSTSGTAYYGYYIMPKNTLYNEDLVWQRNKQAELGMEINLAGNRISLVGYYTRTENAFEVDKMYDKFSYNYTDQAALASCGIPAANRVYSMDGKTGVVTVSDKTGVLPSEVINGKKREALTTNYYANNCGSPSNRYGLEWVIDFARIKPINTEIRLDGSFYGYKYVDYSMVEYSPTTQLMSDGTPYKYIGHYVGKSGIANGAESKRINANLTITTHIPSVRMIVSMKVEASLMRYHRYLSEGVDGAQRTYATSSSSGWLPADDPSFMDRRVLTVTYPEYYSTYDNPDELIPFKEKFLWASKNNPKLYGDLSNLCHRTVYDYYFAKDYISPYFSANFSVTKEIGDIASISFYANNFFRNLGQVYSTKTKQYSSLSSYLPAFYYGMTVRLKF
;
A
#
# COMPACT_ATOMS: atom_id res chain seq x y z
N MET A 1 2.90 32.32 18.12
CA MET A 1 3.76 31.25 17.64
C MET A 1 4.27 31.49 16.21
N MET A 2 3.42 31.83 15.22
CA MET A 2 3.83 32.14 13.82
C MET A 2 4.81 33.33 13.70
N LYS A 3 4.64 34.42 14.47
CA LYS A 3 5.58 35.55 14.49
C LYS A 3 6.96 35.17 15.02
N LEU A 4 7.05 34.29 16.01
CA LEU A 4 8.35 33.81 16.56
C LEU A 4 9.09 32.93 15.57
N ILE A 5 8.36 32.10 14.81
CA ILE A 5 8.92 31.24 13.76
C ILE A 5 9.41 32.06 12.57
N VAL A 6 8.65 33.09 12.17
CA VAL A 6 9.07 34.03 11.12
C VAL A 6 10.26 34.85 11.54
N THR A 7 10.32 35.31 12.79
CA THR A 7 11.48 36.05 13.34
C THR A 7 12.71 35.17 13.45
N ALA A 8 12.58 33.91 13.86
CA ALA A 8 13.68 32.95 13.89
C ALA A 8 14.19 32.62 12.45
N ILE A 9 13.30 32.50 11.47
CA ILE A 9 13.67 32.31 10.06
C ILE A 9 14.40 33.54 9.52
N ILE A 10 13.95 34.76 9.83
CA ILE A 10 14.57 36.00 9.39
C ILE A 10 15.94 36.21 10.11
N PHE A 11 16.04 35.83 11.37
CA PHE A 11 17.32 35.90 12.11
C PHE A 11 18.35 34.89 11.60
N PHE A 12 17.90 33.71 11.16
CA PHE A 12 18.74 32.70 10.50
C PHE A 12 19.18 33.11 9.08
N MET A 13 18.34 33.84 8.34
CA MET A 13 18.68 34.36 7.00
C MET A 13 19.63 35.54 7.00
N SER A 14 19.70 36.32 8.09
CA SER A 14 20.52 37.55 8.17
C SER A 14 21.98 37.32 8.55
N SER A 15 22.39 36.11 8.93
CA SER A 15 23.75 35.83 9.41
C SER A 15 24.72 35.30 8.33
N VAL A 16 24.43 35.45 7.04
CA VAL A 16 25.17 34.74 5.97
C VAL A 16 25.76 35.69 4.93
N VAL A 17 26.81 36.40 5.25
CA VAL A 17 27.76 36.82 4.19
C VAL A 17 29.19 36.54 4.68
N GLY A 18 29.57 35.27 4.64
CA GLY A 18 30.99 34.89 4.79
C GLY A 18 31.58 34.61 3.39
N PHE A 19 32.62 35.34 3.02
CA PHE A 19 33.41 35.03 1.82
C PHE A 19 34.18 33.72 2.03
N ALA A 20 33.57 32.60 1.68
CA ALA A 20 34.24 31.32 1.74
C ALA A 20 35.14 31.14 0.51
N GLN A 21 36.33 30.68 0.73
CA GLN A 21 37.28 30.35 -0.34
C GLN A 21 36.73 29.18 -1.16
N LYS A 22 36.62 29.37 -2.50
CA LYS A 22 36.05 28.43 -3.40
C LYS A 22 37.12 27.78 -4.25
N TRP A 23 37.01 26.47 -4.36
CA TRP A 23 37.99 25.66 -5.08
C TRP A 23 37.38 25.04 -6.33
N THR A 24 38.21 24.48 -7.20
CA THR A 24 37.81 23.73 -8.39
C THR A 24 38.41 22.35 -8.30
N ILE A 25 37.62 21.34 -8.68
CA ILE A 25 38.09 19.98 -8.93
C ILE A 25 37.96 19.73 -10.43
N ASP A 26 39.04 19.51 -11.10
CA ASP A 26 39.07 18.98 -12.47
C ASP A 26 39.69 17.58 -12.48
N GLY A 27 39.20 16.74 -13.37
CA GLY A 27 39.67 15.35 -13.42
C GLY A 27 39.18 14.59 -14.62
N VAL A 28 39.45 13.30 -14.60
CA VAL A 28 39.03 12.35 -15.63
C VAL A 28 38.49 11.09 -14.98
N VAL A 29 37.39 10.58 -15.49
CA VAL A 29 36.83 9.28 -15.12
C VAL A 29 37.41 8.22 -16.07
N LEU A 30 37.99 7.19 -15.51
CA LEU A 30 38.66 6.12 -16.20
C LEU A 30 38.13 4.76 -15.81
N ASP A 31 38.02 3.85 -16.76
CA ASP A 31 37.85 2.44 -16.47
C ASP A 31 39.10 1.88 -15.85
N LYS A 32 38.99 1.20 -14.72
CA LYS A 32 40.13 0.73 -13.93
C LYS A 32 40.95 -0.36 -14.62
N LYS A 33 40.31 -1.16 -15.50
CA LYS A 33 40.94 -2.28 -16.19
C LYS A 33 41.61 -1.84 -17.49
N SER A 34 40.86 -1.12 -18.30
CA SER A 34 41.31 -0.71 -19.65
C SER A 34 42.06 0.62 -19.66
N ASN A 35 41.96 1.40 -18.57
CA ASN A 35 42.45 2.77 -18.43
C ASN A 35 41.85 3.73 -19.49
N LYS A 36 40.76 3.32 -20.16
CA LYS A 36 40.05 4.16 -21.14
C LYS A 36 39.15 5.16 -20.44
N PRO A 37 38.93 6.34 -21.03
CA PRO A 37 37.96 7.31 -20.54
C PRO A 37 36.56 6.72 -20.50
N VAL A 38 35.82 7.02 -19.42
CA VAL A 38 34.41 6.67 -19.29
C VAL A 38 33.58 7.92 -19.54
N GLU A 39 32.95 7.95 -20.69
CA GLU A 39 32.08 9.07 -21.10
C GLU A 39 30.77 9.10 -20.29
N PHE A 40 30.26 10.32 -20.06
CA PHE A 40 28.96 10.58 -19.42
C PHE A 40 28.83 10.03 -17.99
N ALA A 41 29.93 9.68 -17.34
CA ALA A 41 29.92 9.37 -15.91
C ALA A 41 29.47 10.60 -15.08
N THR A 42 28.59 10.40 -14.14
CA THR A 42 28.16 11.47 -13.22
C THR A 42 29.08 11.50 -12.01
N VAL A 43 29.63 12.68 -11.73
CA VAL A 43 30.51 12.95 -10.59
C VAL A 43 29.77 13.90 -9.65
N ILE A 44 29.51 13.47 -8.43
CA ILE A 44 28.75 14.24 -7.42
C ILE A 44 29.62 14.45 -6.19
N LEU A 45 29.59 15.67 -5.64
CA LEU A 45 30.14 15.96 -4.32
C LEU A 45 29.03 15.85 -3.28
N GLY A 46 28.98 14.76 -2.57
CA GLY A 46 27.88 14.39 -1.70
C GLY A 46 27.53 15.41 -0.63
N ASN A 47 28.53 16.14 -0.09
CA ASN A 47 28.28 17.14 0.97
C ASN A 47 27.89 18.52 0.43
N THR A 48 27.92 18.76 -0.88
CA THR A 48 27.66 20.07 -1.49
C THR A 48 26.54 20.06 -2.52
N GLU A 49 26.07 18.88 -2.91
CA GLU A 49 25.12 18.67 -4.02
C GLU A 49 25.61 19.21 -5.38
N GLN A 50 26.87 19.57 -5.48
CA GLN A 50 27.47 19.94 -6.76
C GLN A 50 27.79 18.68 -7.57
N TRP A 51 27.51 18.74 -8.84
CA TRP A 51 27.72 17.63 -9.74
C TRP A 51 28.26 18.10 -11.09
N ALA A 52 28.91 17.18 -11.77
CA ALA A 52 29.33 17.35 -13.16
C ALA A 52 29.09 16.04 -13.92
N VAL A 53 29.08 16.11 -15.22
CA VAL A 53 29.08 14.93 -16.09
C VAL A 53 30.33 14.93 -16.92
N ALA A 54 31.00 13.78 -16.98
CA ALA A 54 32.20 13.60 -17.81
C ALA A 54 31.86 13.74 -19.29
N ASP A 55 32.73 14.42 -20.03
CA ASP A 55 32.64 14.56 -21.49
C ASP A 55 32.99 13.24 -22.22
N ALA A 56 33.03 13.26 -23.56
CA ALA A 56 33.41 12.11 -24.38
C ALA A 56 34.83 11.59 -24.11
N ASN A 57 35.72 12.41 -23.53
CA ASN A 57 37.07 12.05 -23.12
C ASN A 57 37.16 11.71 -21.62
N GLY A 58 36.00 11.51 -20.94
CA GLY A 58 35.94 11.25 -19.53
C GLY A 58 36.27 12.43 -18.63
N LYS A 59 36.51 13.64 -19.15
CA LYS A 59 36.91 14.81 -18.36
C LYS A 59 35.69 15.45 -17.70
N PHE A 60 35.88 15.94 -16.47
CA PHE A 60 34.87 16.68 -15.70
C PHE A 60 35.49 17.85 -14.97
N VAL A 61 34.66 18.85 -14.65
CA VAL A 61 35.03 19.98 -13.79
C VAL A 61 33.90 20.31 -12.85
N ILE A 62 34.21 20.42 -11.55
CA ILE A 62 33.29 20.92 -10.53
C ILE A 62 33.89 22.19 -9.97
N LYS A 63 33.26 23.33 -10.20
CA LYS A 63 33.69 24.64 -9.71
C LYS A 63 32.95 25.05 -8.46
N ASN A 64 33.48 26.09 -7.80
CA ASN A 64 32.90 26.70 -6.59
C ASN A 64 32.74 25.71 -5.41
N VAL A 65 33.64 24.75 -5.33
CA VAL A 65 33.65 23.72 -4.30
C VAL A 65 34.13 24.32 -2.99
N PRO A 66 33.39 24.16 -1.87
CA PRO A 66 33.83 24.62 -0.58
C PRO A 66 34.99 23.79 -0.01
N SER A 67 35.84 24.42 0.82
CA SER A 67 36.91 23.71 1.54
C SER A 67 36.30 22.75 2.60
N GLY A 68 37.00 21.67 2.86
CA GLY A 68 36.61 20.71 3.91
C GLY A 68 36.56 19.26 3.40
N ASN A 69 36.08 18.38 4.25
CA ASN A 69 35.90 16.97 3.92
C ASN A 69 34.62 16.79 3.07
N ASN A 70 34.79 16.22 1.93
CA ASN A 70 33.71 15.90 0.99
C ASN A 70 33.75 14.42 0.59
N VAL A 71 32.67 13.92 0.03
CA VAL A 71 32.61 12.61 -0.60
C VAL A 71 32.41 12.81 -2.09
N ILE A 72 33.35 12.38 -2.89
CA ILE A 72 33.22 12.32 -4.34
C ILE A 72 32.63 10.97 -4.72
N LYS A 73 31.48 11.00 -5.36
CA LYS A 73 30.76 9.83 -5.85
C LYS A 73 30.75 9.84 -7.35
N VAL A 74 31.23 8.77 -7.95
CA VAL A 74 31.28 8.61 -9.41
C VAL A 74 30.43 7.43 -9.81
N SER A 75 29.48 7.65 -10.69
CA SER A 75 28.55 6.63 -11.17
C SER A 75 28.41 6.68 -12.69
N CYS A 76 28.37 5.53 -13.33
CA CYS A 76 28.07 5.35 -14.74
C CYS A 76 27.33 4.03 -14.89
N LEU A 77 26.37 3.98 -15.82
CA LEU A 77 25.62 2.76 -16.09
C LEU A 77 26.56 1.68 -16.65
N GLY A 78 26.46 0.47 -16.09
CA GLY A 78 27.36 -0.64 -16.41
C GLY A 78 28.67 -0.63 -15.62
N TYR A 79 28.82 0.29 -14.66
CA TYR A 79 29.95 0.38 -13.75
C TYR A 79 29.49 0.38 -12.30
N VAL A 80 30.32 -0.15 -11.43
CA VAL A 80 30.11 -0.05 -9.98
C VAL A 80 30.36 1.39 -9.54
N THR A 81 29.43 1.96 -8.81
CA THR A 81 29.56 3.29 -8.23
C THR A 81 30.77 3.33 -7.27
N ASP A 82 31.69 4.27 -7.48
CA ASP A 82 32.83 4.53 -6.62
C ASP A 82 32.56 5.76 -5.73
N GLU A 83 32.77 5.61 -4.42
CA GLU A 83 32.64 6.68 -3.44
C GLU A 83 33.94 6.83 -2.65
N LYS A 84 34.51 8.03 -2.65
CA LYS A 84 35.75 8.34 -1.93
C LYS A 84 35.65 9.63 -1.14
N GLU A 85 36.16 9.60 0.06
CA GLU A 85 36.38 10.84 0.84
C GLU A 85 37.52 11.62 0.22
N ILE A 86 37.30 12.93 0.07
CA ILE A 86 38.28 13.87 -0.46
C ILE A 86 38.35 15.10 0.45
N ILE A 87 39.56 15.54 0.75
CA ILE A 87 39.79 16.78 1.53
C ILE A 87 40.12 17.88 0.54
N ILE A 88 39.30 18.93 0.54
CA ILE A 88 39.41 20.08 -0.34
C ILE A 88 39.98 21.26 0.44
N SER A 89 41.22 21.60 0.21
CA SER A 89 41.93 22.76 0.79
C SER A 89 42.59 23.64 -0.25
N ARG A 90 42.53 23.22 -1.52
CA ARG A 90 43.11 23.93 -2.71
C ARG A 90 42.42 23.42 -3.96
N ASN A 91 42.68 24.05 -5.09
CA ASN A 91 42.30 23.50 -6.39
C ASN A 91 42.91 22.09 -6.57
N ILE A 92 42.08 21.14 -6.98
CA ILE A 92 42.50 19.77 -7.30
C ILE A 92 42.48 19.63 -8.81
N THR A 93 43.64 19.51 -9.41
CA THR A 93 43.78 19.38 -10.86
C THR A 93 44.24 17.97 -11.23
N GLY A 94 43.68 17.44 -12.33
CA GLY A 94 44.03 16.12 -12.84
C GLY A 94 43.58 14.95 -11.96
N TYR A 95 42.50 15.08 -11.23
CA TYR A 95 41.93 14.02 -10.38
C TYR A 95 41.57 12.81 -11.26
N LYS A 96 42.06 11.64 -10.93
CA LYS A 96 41.75 10.40 -11.64
C LYS A 96 40.74 9.61 -10.82
N ALA A 97 39.49 9.54 -11.30
CA ALA A 97 38.45 8.70 -10.74
C ALA A 97 38.41 7.37 -11.50
N TYR A 98 38.70 6.27 -10.82
CA TYR A 98 38.65 4.95 -11.43
C TYR A 98 37.37 4.24 -11.03
N ILE A 99 36.54 3.89 -12.00
CA ILE A 99 35.38 3.04 -11.82
C ILE A 99 35.61 1.69 -12.49
N VAL A 100 34.94 0.67 -11.97
CA VAL A 100 35.11 -0.72 -12.38
C VAL A 100 33.84 -1.16 -13.11
N GLU A 101 34.03 -1.77 -14.27
CA GLU A 101 32.92 -2.35 -15.02
C GLU A 101 32.20 -3.40 -14.17
N ASP A 102 30.89 -3.36 -14.20
CA ASP A 102 30.07 -4.28 -13.43
C ASP A 102 29.95 -5.63 -14.11
N ASN A 103 30.95 -6.49 -13.86
CA ASN A 103 30.98 -7.88 -14.33
C ASN A 103 31.55 -8.82 -13.26
N LEU A 104 31.22 -10.11 -13.36
CA LEU A 104 31.57 -11.12 -12.36
C LEU A 104 33.07 -11.45 -12.29
N THR A 105 33.89 -11.01 -13.25
CA THR A 105 35.37 -11.21 -13.19
C THR A 105 36.03 -10.28 -12.20
N LEU A 106 35.43 -9.12 -11.93
CA LEU A 106 36.09 -8.04 -11.21
C LEU A 106 35.40 -7.74 -9.86
N ASN A 107 34.10 -8.03 -9.73
CA ASN A 107 33.32 -7.60 -8.59
C ASN A 107 32.77 -8.76 -7.78
N THR A 108 32.71 -8.55 -6.49
CA THR A 108 31.92 -9.38 -5.59
C THR A 108 30.48 -8.90 -5.59
N VAL A 109 29.56 -9.83 -5.72
CA VAL A 109 28.11 -9.54 -5.71
C VAL A 109 27.55 -9.85 -4.33
N VAL A 110 26.97 -8.85 -3.69
CA VAL A 110 26.18 -9.02 -2.48
C VAL A 110 24.72 -9.19 -2.88
N VAL A 111 24.15 -10.35 -2.63
CA VAL A 111 22.79 -10.72 -3.06
C VAL A 111 21.75 -10.31 -2.02
N THR A 112 21.87 -9.10 -1.47
CA THR A 112 20.97 -8.56 -0.44
C THR A 112 20.92 -7.03 -0.52
N ALA A 113 19.86 -6.44 0.09
CA ALA A 113 19.73 -5.00 0.18
C ALA A 113 20.89 -4.39 1.00
N LYS A 114 21.58 -3.42 0.41
CA LYS A 114 22.70 -2.70 1.04
C LYS A 114 22.18 -1.50 1.83
N GLU A 115 22.65 -1.35 3.07
CA GLU A 115 22.33 -0.18 3.86
C GLU A 115 23.08 1.06 3.37
N ASN A 116 22.37 2.20 3.32
CA ASN A 116 22.98 3.47 2.95
C ASN A 116 23.73 4.05 4.16
N GLU A 117 25.05 3.85 4.21
CA GLU A 117 25.93 4.25 5.31
C GLU A 117 25.97 5.76 5.56
N ASN A 118 25.62 6.58 4.57
CA ASN A 118 25.65 8.04 4.68
C ASN A 118 24.30 8.63 5.12
N SER A 119 23.25 7.83 5.20
CA SER A 119 21.93 8.28 5.61
C SER A 119 21.83 8.43 7.14
N ALA A 120 21.15 9.48 7.60
CA ALA A 120 20.77 9.64 9.01
C ALA A 120 19.50 8.83 9.35
N SER A 121 18.79 8.30 8.36
CA SER A 121 17.58 7.49 8.48
C SER A 121 17.82 6.11 7.86
N THR A 122 17.07 5.11 8.27
CA THR A 122 17.22 3.76 7.71
C THR A 122 16.75 3.71 6.26
N ALA A 123 17.72 3.60 5.37
CA ALA A 123 17.51 3.43 3.94
C ALA A 123 18.37 2.28 3.41
N ARG A 124 17.80 1.46 2.51
CA ARG A 124 18.47 0.32 1.89
C ARG A 124 18.33 0.37 0.39
N THR A 125 19.41 0.11 -0.32
CA THR A 125 19.45 0.09 -1.77
C THR A 125 19.67 -1.33 -2.28
N ILE A 126 18.88 -1.72 -3.26
CA ILE A 126 19.01 -2.93 -4.06
C ILE A 126 19.45 -2.49 -5.43
N ASP A 127 20.67 -2.79 -5.78
CA ASP A 127 21.28 -2.40 -7.05
C ASP A 127 20.97 -3.39 -8.19
N ARG A 128 21.31 -3.02 -9.41
CA ARG A 128 21.11 -3.86 -10.59
C ARG A 128 21.77 -5.21 -10.45
N THR A 129 22.98 -5.26 -9.92
CA THR A 129 23.73 -6.49 -9.71
C THR A 129 22.97 -7.47 -8.82
N THR A 130 22.42 -6.98 -7.70
CA THR A 130 21.56 -7.79 -6.82
C THR A 130 20.32 -8.30 -7.56
N LEU A 131 19.63 -7.41 -8.30
CA LEU A 131 18.43 -7.78 -9.07
C LEU A 131 18.72 -8.84 -10.14
N ASP A 132 19.92 -8.83 -10.71
CA ASP A 132 20.33 -9.80 -11.72
C ASP A 132 20.57 -11.20 -11.16
N HIS A 133 20.88 -11.32 -9.88
CA HIS A 133 21.18 -12.61 -9.24
C HIS A 133 20.02 -13.18 -8.40
N VAL A 134 18.96 -12.41 -8.10
CA VAL A 134 17.86 -12.84 -7.22
C VAL A 134 16.61 -13.28 -7.97
N GLN A 135 16.50 -13.06 -9.26
CA GLN A 135 15.38 -13.55 -10.08
C GLN A 135 13.99 -13.02 -9.65
N MET A 136 13.88 -11.74 -9.46
CA MET A 136 12.63 -11.10 -9.11
C MET A 136 11.84 -10.71 -10.35
N LEU A 137 10.56 -11.06 -10.39
CA LEU A 137 9.65 -10.77 -11.51
C LEU A 137 8.82 -9.51 -11.28
N ASN A 138 8.63 -9.15 -10.02
CA ASN A 138 7.87 -7.99 -9.59
C ASN A 138 8.67 -7.17 -8.56
N VAL A 139 8.44 -5.87 -8.54
CA VAL A 139 9.12 -4.99 -7.59
C VAL A 139 8.78 -5.33 -6.13
N SER A 140 7.57 -5.81 -5.83
CA SER A 140 7.20 -6.20 -4.45
C SER A 140 8.01 -7.40 -3.92
N ASP A 141 8.59 -8.24 -4.79
CA ASP A 141 9.37 -9.40 -4.40
C ASP A 141 10.65 -9.01 -3.64
N ILE A 142 11.12 -7.76 -3.80
CA ILE A 142 12.28 -7.23 -3.06
C ILE A 142 12.11 -7.23 -1.54
N SER A 143 10.88 -7.32 -1.03
CA SER A 143 10.63 -7.46 0.40
C SER A 143 11.36 -8.65 1.02
N GLY A 144 11.58 -9.70 0.24
CA GLY A 144 12.41 -10.85 0.62
C GLY A 144 13.89 -10.56 0.84
N LEU A 145 14.42 -9.42 0.34
CA LEU A 145 15.81 -8.99 0.52
C LEU A 145 16.02 -8.06 1.71
N LEU A 146 14.94 -7.57 2.32
CA LEU A 146 15.02 -6.75 3.52
C LEU A 146 15.31 -7.63 4.75
N PRO A 147 15.86 -7.08 5.84
CA PRO A 147 16.19 -7.87 7.03
C PRO A 147 14.98 -8.65 7.57
N GLY A 148 15.15 -9.95 7.77
CA GLY A 148 14.08 -10.86 8.18
C GLY A 148 12.99 -11.06 7.13
N GLY A 149 13.22 -10.61 5.88
CA GLY A 149 12.33 -10.85 4.76
C GLY A 149 12.35 -12.31 4.32
N THR A 150 11.20 -12.85 3.93
CA THR A 150 11.05 -14.23 3.44
C THR A 150 10.75 -14.25 1.95
N THR A 151 11.32 -15.24 1.26
CA THR A 151 11.15 -15.43 -0.18
C THR A 151 9.81 -16.14 -0.44
N GLY A 152 8.85 -15.43 -1.01
CA GLY A 152 7.57 -15.98 -1.45
C GLY A 152 7.62 -16.47 -2.89
N LYS A 153 6.69 -17.35 -3.27
CA LYS A 153 6.45 -17.68 -4.68
C LYS A 153 5.84 -16.46 -5.37
N PRO A 154 6.46 -15.92 -6.44
CA PRO A 154 5.87 -14.81 -7.17
C PRO A 154 4.53 -15.21 -7.79
N ASP A 155 3.50 -14.44 -7.53
CA ASP A 155 2.18 -14.63 -8.13
C ASP A 155 1.64 -13.31 -8.68
N LEU A 156 1.65 -13.15 -10.00
CA LEU A 156 1.13 -11.96 -10.68
C LEU A 156 -0.41 -12.02 -10.86
N THR A 157 -1.03 -13.16 -10.58
CA THR A 157 -2.50 -13.32 -10.69
C THR A 157 -3.24 -12.76 -9.47
N ASP A 158 -2.54 -12.53 -8.35
CA ASP A 158 -3.05 -11.85 -7.16
C ASP A 158 -2.53 -10.41 -7.09
N LYS A 159 -3.20 -9.56 -6.32
CA LYS A 159 -2.81 -8.15 -6.16
C LYS A 159 -1.59 -8.02 -5.24
N ASN A 160 -0.44 -7.75 -5.81
CA ASN A 160 0.81 -7.53 -5.07
C ASN A 160 0.94 -6.08 -4.62
N ARG A 161 1.25 -5.87 -3.35
CA ARG A 161 1.46 -4.55 -2.75
C ARG A 161 2.74 -4.54 -1.93
N PHE A 162 3.34 -3.37 -1.86
CA PHE A 162 4.51 -3.17 -1.02
C PHE A 162 4.09 -2.72 0.39
N SER A 163 4.63 -3.38 1.41
CA SER A 163 4.42 -2.99 2.79
C SER A 163 5.73 -3.04 3.56
N ILE A 164 5.97 -2.03 4.38
CA ILE A 164 7.20 -1.86 5.15
C ILE A 164 6.84 -1.97 6.63
N ARG A 165 7.61 -2.77 7.39
CA ARG A 165 7.46 -2.94 8.84
C ARG A 165 6.01 -3.25 9.23
N THR A 166 5.48 -4.35 8.70
CA THR A 166 4.13 -4.83 8.97
C THR A 166 4.10 -6.34 9.16
N GLY A 167 3.14 -6.83 9.92
CA GLY A 167 2.86 -8.26 10.08
C GLY A 167 1.71 -8.74 9.19
N SER A 168 0.76 -7.86 8.87
CA SER A 168 -0.43 -8.18 8.08
C SER A 168 -0.97 -6.93 7.36
N ALA A 169 -1.56 -7.14 6.19
CA ALA A 169 -2.24 -6.07 5.46
C ALA A 169 -3.56 -5.60 6.13
N ASN A 170 -4.06 -6.35 7.12
CA ASN A 170 -5.29 -6.03 7.83
C ASN A 170 -5.06 -5.30 9.16
N GLU A 171 -3.85 -4.83 9.43
CA GLU A 171 -3.56 -4.02 10.59
C GLU A 171 -4.23 -2.65 10.50
N ALA A 172 -4.71 -2.14 11.65
CA ALA A 172 -5.28 -0.79 11.71
C ALA A 172 -4.25 0.25 11.24
N GLY A 173 -4.70 1.20 10.41
CA GLY A 173 -3.81 2.14 9.73
C GLY A 173 -2.88 1.45 8.71
N ASN A 174 -3.43 0.58 7.90
CA ASN A 174 -2.78 -0.29 6.90
C ASN A 174 -1.45 0.26 6.34
N PRO A 175 -0.30 -0.37 6.66
CA PRO A 175 1.00 0.10 6.21
C PRO A 175 1.19 0.13 4.70
N SER A 176 0.54 -0.77 3.96
CA SER A 176 0.61 -0.77 2.48
C SER A 176 -0.08 0.46 1.89
N PHE A 177 -1.17 0.93 2.48
CA PHE A 177 -1.84 2.18 2.10
C PHE A 177 -0.94 3.40 2.33
N GLY A 178 -0.15 3.39 3.42
CA GLY A 178 0.80 4.44 3.76
C GLY A 178 2.17 4.32 3.10
N THR A 179 2.45 3.24 2.35
CA THR A 179 3.73 3.06 1.65
C THR A 179 3.74 3.79 0.32
N ALA A 180 4.67 4.71 0.18
CA ALA A 180 4.88 5.45 -1.05
C ALA A 180 5.66 4.64 -2.08
N VAL A 181 5.22 4.59 -3.32
CA VAL A 181 5.96 3.99 -4.43
C VAL A 181 6.19 5.04 -5.51
N GLU A 182 7.45 5.26 -5.90
CA GLU A 182 7.82 6.21 -6.93
C GLU A 182 8.70 5.55 -7.99
N VAL A 183 8.43 5.84 -9.25
CA VAL A 183 9.23 5.39 -10.39
C VAL A 183 9.77 6.63 -11.10
N ASP A 184 11.09 6.84 -11.04
CA ASP A 184 11.76 8.02 -11.59
C ASP A 184 11.12 9.36 -11.15
N GLY A 185 10.66 9.43 -9.89
CA GLY A 185 9.98 10.60 -9.34
C GLY A 185 8.47 10.67 -9.63
N ALA A 186 7.92 9.81 -10.50
CA ALA A 186 6.49 9.69 -10.69
C ALA A 186 5.88 8.90 -9.52
N ARG A 187 5.05 9.56 -8.73
CA ARG A 187 4.34 8.95 -7.62
C ARG A 187 3.21 8.07 -8.11
N LEU A 188 3.22 6.79 -7.74
CA LEU A 188 2.07 5.93 -7.89
C LEU A 188 1.13 6.16 -6.72
N SER A 189 -0.09 6.56 -7.01
CA SER A 189 -1.11 6.87 -6.01
C SER A 189 -2.30 5.92 -6.16
N SER A 190 -2.86 5.50 -5.02
CA SER A 190 -4.17 4.83 -4.95
C SER A 190 -5.28 5.78 -4.46
N ASN A 191 -4.96 7.06 -4.23
CA ASN A 191 -5.93 8.01 -3.66
C ASN A 191 -7.15 8.21 -4.55
N ALA A 192 -6.94 8.33 -5.87
CA ALA A 192 -8.02 8.49 -6.84
C ALA A 192 -8.78 7.19 -7.18
N SER A 193 -8.32 6.02 -6.71
CA SER A 193 -8.95 4.74 -7.02
C SER A 193 -10.01 4.38 -5.98
N PHE A 194 -11.16 3.90 -6.44
CA PHE A 194 -12.21 3.33 -5.58
C PHE A 194 -12.00 1.84 -5.31
N SER A 195 -11.21 1.16 -6.14
CA SER A 195 -10.98 -0.29 -6.04
C SER A 195 -9.69 -0.66 -5.29
N GLU A 196 -8.75 0.27 -5.11
CA GLU A 196 -7.44 0.02 -4.46
C GLU A 196 -7.34 0.60 -3.05
N THR A 197 -8.27 0.25 -2.19
CA THR A 197 -8.37 0.78 -0.81
C THR A 197 -7.22 0.35 0.11
N LYS A 198 -6.47 -0.69 -0.25
CA LYS A 198 -5.35 -1.24 0.56
C LYS A 198 -3.97 -0.78 0.10
N GLY A 199 -3.87 0.22 -0.76
CA GLY A 199 -2.62 0.75 -1.30
C GLY A 199 -2.33 0.32 -2.73
N VAL A 200 -1.26 0.87 -3.30
CA VAL A 200 -0.88 0.73 -4.70
C VAL A 200 -0.53 -0.72 -5.04
N THR A 201 -1.10 -1.24 -6.13
CA THR A 201 -0.70 -2.53 -6.71
C THR A 201 0.56 -2.36 -7.56
N THR A 202 1.46 -3.34 -7.50
CA THR A 202 2.74 -3.33 -8.20
C THR A 202 2.84 -4.35 -9.32
N ASN A 203 1.74 -5.05 -9.67
CA ASN A 203 1.72 -6.09 -10.69
C ASN A 203 2.20 -5.61 -12.06
N ASN A 204 1.97 -4.34 -12.38
CA ASN A 204 2.41 -3.67 -13.60
C ASN A 204 3.84 -3.09 -13.53
N LEU A 205 4.62 -3.40 -12.47
CA LEU A 205 5.99 -2.96 -12.29
C LEU A 205 6.96 -4.13 -12.43
N SER A 206 7.65 -4.19 -13.57
CA SER A 206 8.71 -5.17 -13.80
C SER A 206 10.05 -4.71 -13.24
N THR A 207 10.88 -5.66 -12.87
CA THR A 207 12.28 -5.44 -12.49
C THR A 207 13.24 -5.40 -13.68
N SER A 208 12.81 -5.74 -14.89
CA SER A 208 13.70 -5.87 -16.08
C SER A 208 14.37 -4.56 -16.49
N ASN A 209 13.65 -3.44 -16.40
CA ASN A 209 14.16 -2.08 -16.73
C ASN A 209 14.61 -1.29 -15.49
N VAL A 210 14.70 -1.91 -14.33
CA VAL A 210 15.09 -1.24 -13.08
C VAL A 210 16.61 -1.26 -12.94
N GLU A 211 17.20 -0.12 -12.58
CA GLU A 211 18.62 0.04 -12.24
C GLU A 211 18.83 -0.15 -10.74
N SER A 212 18.00 0.48 -9.93
CA SER A 212 18.07 0.35 -8.48
C SER A 212 16.72 0.59 -7.82
N ILE A 213 16.57 0.02 -6.63
CA ILE A 213 15.42 0.26 -5.77
C ILE A 213 15.94 0.69 -4.41
N GLU A 214 15.54 1.87 -3.96
CA GLU A 214 15.83 2.36 -2.62
C GLU A 214 14.58 2.24 -1.74
N VAL A 215 14.70 1.57 -0.61
CA VAL A 215 13.64 1.41 0.39
C VAL A 215 14.01 2.23 1.62
N ILE A 216 13.25 3.29 1.88
CA ILE A 216 13.39 4.15 3.06
C ILE A 216 12.34 3.68 4.06
N SER A 217 12.76 2.93 5.07
CA SER A 217 11.91 2.42 6.15
C SER A 217 11.96 3.27 7.43
N GLY A 218 12.96 4.13 7.55
CA GLY A 218 13.09 5.10 8.63
C GLY A 218 12.33 6.39 8.34
N ILE A 219 12.74 7.47 9.02
CA ILE A 219 12.11 8.79 8.89
C ILE A 219 12.48 9.40 7.53
N PRO A 220 11.51 9.59 6.61
CA PRO A 220 11.81 10.13 5.29
C PRO A 220 12.05 11.64 5.35
N SER A 221 12.76 12.20 4.34
CA SER A 221 12.88 13.64 4.13
C SER A 221 11.50 14.30 4.04
N VAL A 222 11.39 15.57 4.45
CA VAL A 222 10.13 16.35 4.35
C VAL A 222 9.74 16.68 2.91
N GLU A 223 10.60 16.44 1.93
CA GLU A 223 10.21 16.54 0.51
C GLU A 223 9.14 15.51 0.11
N TYR A 224 8.94 14.46 0.92
CA TYR A 224 7.93 13.44 0.67
C TYR A 224 6.70 13.67 1.56
N GLY A 225 5.58 14.01 0.94
CA GLY A 225 4.25 14.06 1.55
C GLY A 225 3.41 12.83 1.24
N ASP A 226 2.24 12.74 1.84
CA ASP A 226 1.31 11.61 1.68
C ASP A 226 1.98 10.24 1.91
N VAL A 227 2.74 10.13 3.00
CA VAL A 227 3.55 8.95 3.37
C VAL A 227 3.24 8.55 4.80
N GLY A 228 2.83 7.30 5.00
CA GLY A 228 2.59 6.77 6.36
C GLY A 228 3.71 5.87 6.88
N SER A 229 4.19 4.93 6.06
CA SER A 229 4.99 3.80 6.55
C SER A 229 6.38 3.69 5.93
N GLY A 230 6.68 4.48 4.90
CA GLY A 230 7.97 4.45 4.20
C GLY A 230 7.84 4.68 2.71
N ILE A 231 8.96 4.63 2.02
CA ILE A 231 9.06 4.97 0.59
C ILE A 231 9.85 3.91 -0.16
N VAL A 232 9.35 3.51 -1.32
CA VAL A 232 10.05 2.68 -2.30
C VAL A 232 10.32 3.52 -3.54
N LYS A 233 11.58 3.83 -3.79
CA LYS A 233 12.01 4.62 -4.96
C LYS A 233 12.64 3.69 -5.97
N ILE A 234 12.06 3.65 -7.16
CA ILE A 234 12.51 2.84 -8.27
C ILE A 234 13.17 3.74 -9.30
N SER A 235 14.42 3.46 -9.62
CA SER A 235 15.14 4.15 -10.67
C SER A 235 15.27 3.23 -11.88
N THR A 236 14.86 3.69 -13.06
CA THR A 236 15.02 2.95 -14.30
C THR A 236 16.42 3.15 -14.89
N LYS A 237 16.82 2.27 -15.80
CA LYS A 237 18.11 2.35 -16.50
C LYS A 237 18.22 3.64 -17.31
N LYS A 238 19.31 4.39 -17.11
CA LYS A 238 19.61 5.66 -17.79
C LYS A 238 21.05 5.67 -18.21
N GLY A 239 21.33 5.95 -19.47
CA GLY A 239 22.68 5.98 -20.02
C GLY A 239 22.86 5.05 -21.22
N LYS A 240 24.01 5.09 -21.84
CA LYS A 240 24.38 4.18 -22.96
C LYS A 240 24.49 2.75 -22.44
N THR A 241 23.79 1.81 -23.06
CA THR A 241 23.91 0.38 -22.78
C THR A 241 23.98 -0.41 -24.07
N PRO A 242 24.62 -1.58 -24.07
CA PRO A 242 24.51 -2.53 -25.16
C PRO A 242 23.07 -3.03 -25.31
N TYR A 243 22.78 -3.78 -26.34
CA TYR A 243 21.56 -4.57 -26.43
C TYR A 243 21.55 -5.60 -25.29
N MET A 244 20.47 -5.65 -24.56
CA MET A 244 20.25 -6.62 -23.48
C MET A 244 18.94 -7.33 -23.75
N VAL A 245 18.99 -8.66 -23.89
CA VAL A 245 17.81 -9.51 -24.02
C VAL A 245 17.79 -10.47 -22.84
N THR A 246 16.65 -10.57 -22.15
CA THR A 246 16.50 -11.44 -20.99
C THR A 246 15.29 -12.35 -21.17
N PHE A 247 15.50 -13.63 -20.93
CA PHE A 247 14.47 -14.65 -20.86
C PHE A 247 14.45 -15.20 -19.44
N SER A 248 13.28 -15.14 -18.80
CA SER A 248 13.07 -15.75 -17.48
C SER A 248 11.92 -16.76 -17.57
N SER A 249 12.14 -17.91 -17.01
CA SER A 249 11.16 -19.00 -17.02
C SER A 249 11.12 -19.71 -15.69
N ASN A 250 9.92 -19.86 -15.16
CA ASN A 250 9.59 -20.78 -14.08
C ASN A 250 8.29 -21.53 -14.45
N PRO A 251 7.83 -22.52 -13.69
CA PRO A 251 6.63 -23.27 -14.01
C PRO A 251 5.40 -22.39 -14.23
N ASN A 252 5.27 -21.32 -13.44
CA ASN A 252 4.10 -20.44 -13.47
C ASN A 252 4.27 -19.22 -14.37
N THR A 253 5.49 -18.77 -14.66
CA THR A 253 5.70 -17.48 -15.34
C THR A 253 6.75 -17.59 -16.43
N LYS A 254 6.47 -16.98 -17.57
CA LYS A 254 7.38 -16.79 -18.70
C LYS A 254 7.51 -15.30 -18.96
N GLN A 255 8.76 -14.81 -19.05
CA GLN A 255 9.06 -13.40 -19.29
C GLN A 255 10.13 -13.28 -20.35
N VAL A 256 9.97 -12.35 -21.26
CA VAL A 256 10.99 -11.88 -22.19
C VAL A 256 11.06 -10.37 -22.14
N SER A 257 12.28 -9.85 -22.14
CA SER A 257 12.51 -8.40 -22.20
C SER A 257 13.70 -8.07 -23.08
N ALA A 258 13.64 -6.91 -23.72
CA ALA A 258 14.74 -6.34 -24.49
C ALA A 258 14.93 -4.88 -24.11
N SER A 259 16.17 -4.42 -24.00
CA SER A 259 16.49 -3.03 -23.71
C SER A 259 17.77 -2.57 -24.37
N LYS A 260 17.85 -1.25 -24.65
CA LYS A 260 19.02 -0.60 -25.25
C LYS A 260 19.08 0.88 -24.84
N GLY A 261 20.28 1.37 -24.56
CA GLY A 261 20.56 2.79 -24.40
C GLY A 261 21.28 3.36 -25.60
N PHE A 262 20.60 4.16 -26.42
CA PHE A 262 21.13 4.77 -27.64
C PHE A 262 21.75 6.13 -27.33
N GLY A 263 23.03 6.33 -27.64
CA GLY A 263 23.61 7.67 -27.68
C GLY A 263 23.11 8.44 -28.89
N ILE A 264 22.70 9.69 -28.73
CA ILE A 264 22.16 10.54 -29.78
C ILE A 264 23.18 11.61 -30.12
N GLY A 265 23.77 11.48 -31.34
CA GLY A 265 24.77 12.41 -31.83
C GLY A 265 26.08 12.35 -31.04
N LYS A 266 26.82 13.47 -31.03
CA LYS A 266 28.11 13.62 -30.29
C LYS A 266 27.93 14.26 -28.90
N LYS A 267 26.68 14.46 -28.46
CA LYS A 267 26.33 15.09 -27.18
C LYS A 267 26.02 14.03 -26.09
N ALA A 268 25.81 14.48 -24.87
CA ALA A 268 25.43 13.65 -23.74
C ALA A 268 23.97 13.15 -23.81
N ALA A 269 23.30 13.31 -24.95
CA ALA A 269 21.94 12.87 -25.14
C ALA A 269 21.85 11.35 -25.29
N VAL A 270 20.96 10.72 -24.51
CA VAL A 270 20.74 9.28 -24.52
C VAL A 270 19.25 8.98 -24.53
N LEU A 271 18.85 8.04 -25.37
CA LEU A 271 17.50 7.46 -25.37
C LEU A 271 17.60 6.01 -24.90
N ASN A 272 17.04 5.71 -23.76
CA ASN A 272 16.84 4.34 -23.29
C ASN A 272 15.47 3.84 -23.72
N ALA A 273 15.43 2.68 -24.37
CA ALA A 273 14.21 2.01 -24.75
C ALA A 273 14.18 0.60 -24.18
N SER A 274 13.03 0.17 -23.66
CA SER A 274 12.83 -1.20 -23.19
C SER A 274 11.42 -1.68 -23.51
N VAL A 275 11.33 -2.98 -23.81
CA VAL A 275 10.08 -3.69 -24.02
C VAL A 275 10.09 -4.97 -23.21
N GLU A 276 8.93 -5.38 -22.71
CA GLU A 276 8.76 -6.61 -21.94
C GLU A 276 7.42 -7.25 -22.23
N TYR A 277 7.44 -8.57 -22.29
CA TYR A 277 6.25 -9.41 -22.25
C TYR A 277 6.39 -10.43 -21.12
N THR A 278 5.38 -10.51 -20.26
CA THR A 278 5.30 -11.49 -19.17
C THR A 278 3.93 -12.15 -19.19
N LYS A 279 3.91 -13.48 -19.14
CA LYS A 279 2.70 -14.29 -18.93
C LYS A 279 2.88 -15.14 -17.69
N ALA A 280 1.95 -15.00 -16.74
CA ALA A 280 1.89 -15.80 -15.52
C ALA A 280 0.60 -16.61 -15.47
N ILE A 281 0.65 -17.80 -14.89
CA ILE A 281 -0.51 -18.65 -14.60
C ILE A 281 -0.57 -18.95 -13.10
N LYS A 282 -1.75 -18.99 -12.53
CA LYS A 282 -1.92 -19.21 -11.09
C LYS A 282 -1.50 -20.61 -10.66
N ASN A 283 -1.99 -21.60 -11.37
CA ASN A 283 -1.75 -23.01 -11.08
C ASN A 283 -1.41 -23.76 -12.37
N THR A 284 -0.33 -24.52 -12.37
CA THR A 284 0.08 -25.35 -13.53
C THR A 284 -0.82 -26.55 -13.78
N MET A 285 -1.49 -27.05 -12.73
CA MET A 285 -2.45 -28.16 -12.83
C MET A 285 -3.82 -27.69 -13.35
N SER A 286 -4.15 -26.40 -13.15
CA SER A 286 -5.40 -25.77 -13.59
C SER A 286 -5.06 -24.39 -14.17
N PRO A 287 -4.59 -24.30 -15.44
CA PRO A 287 -4.00 -23.08 -16.00
C PRO A 287 -5.05 -22.07 -16.51
N TYR A 288 -6.26 -22.09 -15.95
CA TYR A 288 -7.36 -21.25 -16.40
C TYR A 288 -7.25 -19.79 -15.95
N THR A 289 -6.51 -19.53 -14.87
CA THR A 289 -6.25 -18.15 -14.41
C THR A 289 -4.85 -17.72 -14.80
N SER A 290 -4.74 -16.67 -15.60
CA SER A 290 -3.49 -16.09 -16.06
C SER A 290 -3.44 -14.58 -15.84
N TYR A 291 -2.24 -14.01 -15.91
CA TYR A 291 -1.98 -12.58 -15.93
C TYR A 291 -0.98 -12.29 -17.04
N ASP A 292 -1.32 -11.32 -17.88
CA ASP A 292 -0.44 -10.83 -18.94
C ASP A 292 0.05 -9.42 -18.60
N ARG A 293 1.34 -9.14 -18.88
CA ARG A 293 1.95 -7.82 -18.78
C ARG A 293 2.76 -7.53 -20.03
N LYS A 294 2.42 -6.45 -20.72
CA LYS A 294 3.14 -5.92 -21.88
C LYS A 294 3.58 -4.52 -21.54
N GLN A 295 4.88 -4.33 -21.37
CA GLN A 295 5.43 -3.07 -20.92
C GLN A 295 6.34 -2.46 -21.96
N ILE A 296 6.21 -1.15 -22.16
CA ILE A 296 7.09 -0.33 -22.99
C ILE A 296 7.58 0.83 -22.13
N SER A 297 8.86 1.14 -22.19
CA SER A 297 9.44 2.28 -21.50
C SER A 297 10.46 2.98 -22.40
N LEU A 298 10.35 4.30 -22.45
CA LEU A 298 11.26 5.20 -23.16
C LEU A 298 11.75 6.26 -22.17
N THR A 299 13.05 6.48 -22.08
CA THR A 299 13.61 7.54 -21.23
C THR A 299 14.66 8.30 -22.03
N TYR A 300 14.38 9.56 -22.27
CA TYR A 300 15.32 10.51 -22.87
C TYR A 300 16.03 11.31 -21.78
N SER A 301 17.34 11.39 -21.84
CA SER A 301 18.15 12.21 -20.94
C SER A 301 19.14 13.03 -21.75
N ASP A 302 19.24 14.33 -21.46
CA ASP A 302 20.19 15.23 -22.10
C ASP A 302 20.81 16.20 -21.10
N LEU A 303 21.97 16.70 -21.43
CA LEU A 303 22.71 17.68 -20.65
C LEU A 303 22.95 18.94 -21.49
N PHE A 304 22.26 20.00 -21.16
CA PHE A 304 22.39 21.31 -21.82
C PHE A 304 23.49 22.13 -21.15
N ASN A 305 23.91 23.18 -21.83
CA ASN A 305 25.01 24.08 -21.42
C ASN A 305 26.38 23.36 -21.30
N ASN A 306 26.54 22.25 -22.03
CA ASN A 306 27.74 21.43 -22.03
C ASN A 306 28.66 21.71 -23.24
N GLY A 307 28.62 22.92 -23.78
CA GLY A 307 29.50 23.34 -24.87
C GLY A 307 30.98 23.46 -24.51
N GLY A 308 31.33 22.99 -23.36
CA GLY A 308 32.57 22.88 -22.65
C GLY A 308 32.33 22.37 -21.26
N LEU A 309 33.31 22.23 -20.42
CA LEU A 309 33.18 21.85 -19.02
C LEU A 309 32.49 23.00 -18.25
N THR A 310 31.16 23.02 -18.30
CA THR A 310 30.38 24.09 -17.67
C THR A 310 30.23 23.87 -16.17
N ASP A 311 30.20 24.98 -15.42
CA ASP A 311 29.89 25.01 -13.99
C ASP A 311 28.38 25.13 -13.70
N LYS A 312 27.56 25.18 -14.75
CA LYS A 312 26.08 25.34 -14.66
C LYS A 312 25.34 24.33 -15.54
N PRO A 313 25.60 23.05 -15.36
CA PRO A 313 24.93 22.03 -16.17
C PRO A 313 23.42 22.01 -15.88
N LEU A 314 22.65 21.85 -16.96
CA LEU A 314 21.21 21.66 -16.91
C LEU A 314 20.90 20.26 -17.45
N ARG A 315 20.42 19.37 -16.58
CA ARG A 315 20.02 18.04 -16.96
C ARG A 315 18.51 17.98 -17.13
N LEU A 316 18.07 17.52 -18.29
CA LEU A 316 16.69 17.17 -18.56
C LEU A 316 16.58 15.64 -18.65
N THR A 317 15.58 15.09 -17.99
CA THR A 317 15.18 13.69 -18.17
C THR A 317 13.68 13.65 -18.40
N VAL A 318 13.26 13.00 -19.50
CA VAL A 318 11.84 12.78 -19.81
C VAL A 318 11.62 11.28 -19.96
N GLY A 319 10.69 10.74 -19.18
CA GLY A 319 10.32 9.33 -19.23
C GLY A 319 8.88 9.15 -19.68
N LEU A 320 8.63 8.13 -20.48
CA LEU A 320 7.31 7.65 -20.85
C LEU A 320 7.28 6.14 -20.69
N SER A 321 6.33 5.61 -19.95
CA SER A 321 6.16 4.18 -19.81
C SER A 321 4.70 3.80 -19.80
N GLY A 322 4.39 2.69 -20.46
CA GLY A 322 3.05 2.13 -20.53
C GLY A 322 3.06 0.65 -20.19
N ASN A 323 1.99 0.20 -19.57
CA ASN A 323 1.68 -1.20 -19.34
C ASN A 323 0.31 -1.52 -19.93
N LEU A 324 0.22 -2.63 -20.65
CA LEU A 324 -1.04 -3.21 -21.13
C LEU A 324 -1.12 -4.65 -20.64
N GLY A 325 -2.27 -5.03 -20.08
CA GLY A 325 -2.47 -6.39 -19.62
C GLY A 325 -3.54 -6.50 -18.54
N GLY A 326 -3.46 -7.56 -17.77
CA GLY A 326 -4.38 -7.84 -16.70
C GLY A 326 -4.60 -9.32 -16.49
N ARG A 327 -5.53 -9.65 -15.61
CA ARG A 327 -5.88 -11.03 -15.26
C ARG A 327 -6.98 -11.56 -16.20
N ASP A 328 -6.82 -12.79 -16.66
CA ASP A 328 -7.83 -13.55 -17.38
C ASP A 328 -8.03 -14.89 -16.67
N SER A 329 -9.21 -15.07 -16.09
CA SER A 329 -9.62 -16.33 -15.49
C SER A 329 -10.74 -16.91 -16.37
N LYS A 330 -10.37 -17.85 -17.23
CA LYS A 330 -11.30 -18.53 -18.14
C LYS A 330 -12.19 -19.50 -17.37
N ALA A 331 -13.30 -19.89 -17.99
CA ALA A 331 -14.13 -20.95 -17.48
C ALA A 331 -13.33 -22.25 -17.30
N ASP A 332 -13.46 -22.86 -16.14
CA ASP A 332 -12.98 -24.21 -15.91
C ASP A 332 -13.98 -25.19 -16.53
N PRO A 333 -13.58 -26.07 -17.46
CA PRO A 333 -14.51 -27.03 -18.09
C PRO A 333 -15.10 -28.05 -17.09
N ASP A 334 -14.45 -28.24 -15.94
CA ASP A 334 -14.92 -29.13 -14.86
C ASP A 334 -15.80 -28.40 -13.82
N ALA A 335 -16.02 -27.09 -14.00
CA ALA A 335 -16.89 -26.27 -13.18
C ALA A 335 -18.10 -25.74 -13.96
N LEU A 336 -18.75 -24.69 -13.49
CA LEU A 336 -19.84 -24.05 -14.21
C LEU A 336 -19.31 -23.43 -15.52
N ALA A 337 -19.69 -24.05 -16.62
CA ALA A 337 -19.33 -23.59 -17.95
C ALA A 337 -19.81 -22.15 -18.18
N GLY A 338 -19.01 -21.36 -18.85
CA GLY A 338 -19.34 -19.99 -19.22
C GLY A 338 -19.09 -18.92 -18.17
N THR A 339 -18.61 -19.24 -16.95
CA THR A 339 -18.17 -18.24 -15.96
C THR A 339 -16.72 -17.83 -16.22
N TRP A 340 -16.41 -16.55 -16.09
CA TRP A 340 -15.04 -16.04 -16.24
C TRP A 340 -14.86 -14.70 -15.53
N VAL A 341 -13.60 -14.35 -15.24
CA VAL A 341 -13.20 -13.04 -14.72
C VAL A 341 -12.10 -12.48 -15.61
N LYS A 342 -12.25 -11.24 -16.06
CA LYS A 342 -11.25 -10.51 -16.83
C LYS A 342 -11.00 -9.16 -16.18
N ASP A 343 -9.78 -8.95 -15.72
CA ASP A 343 -9.34 -7.66 -15.19
C ASP A 343 -8.39 -7.02 -16.20
N LYS A 344 -8.60 -5.77 -16.46
CA LYS A 344 -7.72 -4.88 -17.21
C LYS A 344 -6.86 -4.10 -16.23
N ASP A 345 -5.56 -4.12 -16.39
CA ASP A 345 -4.59 -3.39 -15.55
C ASP A 345 -3.65 -2.59 -16.45
N ASN A 346 -4.22 -1.66 -17.22
CA ASN A 346 -3.45 -0.78 -18.08
C ASN A 346 -3.01 0.47 -17.31
N SER A 347 -1.85 0.98 -17.66
CA SER A 347 -1.34 2.23 -17.09
C SER A 347 -0.43 2.96 -18.05
N LEU A 348 -0.45 4.29 -17.95
CA LEU A 348 0.44 5.20 -18.63
C LEU A 348 1.10 6.11 -17.59
N ARG A 349 2.42 6.25 -17.67
CA ARG A 349 3.20 7.16 -16.83
C ARG A 349 4.08 8.02 -17.71
N ALA A 350 4.02 9.31 -17.47
CA ALA A 350 4.96 10.28 -18.02
C ALA A 350 5.61 11.05 -16.87
N ASN A 351 6.90 11.27 -16.96
CA ASN A 351 7.63 12.06 -15.98
C ASN A 351 8.68 12.94 -16.66
N MET A 352 8.89 14.10 -16.07
CA MET A 352 9.93 15.05 -16.46
C MET A 352 10.68 15.47 -15.21
N SER A 353 11.98 15.47 -15.29
CA SER A 353 12.87 15.99 -14.24
C SER A 353 13.88 16.94 -14.89
N LEU A 354 13.98 18.14 -14.34
CA LEU A 354 14.91 19.15 -14.76
C LEU A 354 15.75 19.57 -13.56
N ASN A 355 17.05 19.31 -13.62
CA ASN A 355 17.99 19.63 -12.56
C ASN A 355 18.99 20.67 -13.06
N TRP A 356 18.94 21.85 -12.50
CA TRP A 356 19.78 22.97 -12.92
C TRP A 356 20.73 23.37 -11.80
N LEU A 357 22.01 23.11 -11.98
CA LEU A 357 23.06 23.58 -11.08
C LEU A 357 23.41 25.04 -11.44
N LEU A 358 23.11 25.96 -10.58
CA LEU A 358 23.36 27.39 -10.76
C LEU A 358 24.70 27.81 -10.16
N SER A 359 25.15 27.12 -9.11
CA SER A 359 26.42 27.37 -8.39
C SER A 359 26.60 28.85 -7.95
N LYS A 360 25.50 29.53 -7.62
CA LYS A 360 25.55 30.91 -7.14
C LYS A 360 25.62 30.94 -5.61
N PRO A 361 26.18 32.01 -4.99
CA PRO A 361 26.27 32.09 -3.52
C PRO A 361 24.93 32.02 -2.81
N TRP A 362 23.88 32.52 -3.44
CA TRP A 362 22.54 32.60 -2.87
C TRP A 362 21.62 31.45 -3.29
N ILE A 363 22.04 30.61 -4.23
CA ILE A 363 21.35 29.39 -4.64
C ILE A 363 22.31 28.45 -5.36
N THR A 364 22.34 27.20 -4.92
CA THR A 364 23.18 26.17 -5.52
C THR A 364 22.52 25.55 -6.76
N GLY A 365 21.24 25.23 -6.65
CA GLY A 365 20.52 24.62 -7.78
C GLY A 365 19.01 24.67 -7.60
N ILE A 366 18.32 24.39 -8.72
CA ILE A 366 16.86 24.29 -8.80
C ILE A 366 16.52 22.96 -9.44
N ASP A 367 15.56 22.26 -8.84
CA ASP A 367 15.00 21.04 -9.38
C ASP A 367 13.51 21.22 -9.64
N LEU A 368 13.08 20.89 -10.85
CA LEU A 368 11.67 20.82 -11.25
C LEU A 368 11.34 19.37 -11.60
N ASN A 369 10.30 18.83 -10.99
CA ASN A 369 9.79 17.52 -11.29
C ASN A 369 8.31 17.62 -11.65
N ALA A 370 7.92 16.96 -12.73
CA ALA A 370 6.52 16.86 -13.13
C ALA A 370 6.21 15.41 -13.51
N SER A 371 5.03 14.94 -13.18
CA SER A 371 4.62 13.59 -13.55
C SER A 371 3.11 13.48 -13.72
N ILE A 372 2.72 12.55 -14.59
CA ILE A 372 1.33 12.16 -14.84
C ILE A 372 1.29 10.62 -14.76
N VAL A 373 0.35 10.10 -13.99
CA VAL A 373 0.08 8.67 -13.88
C VAL A 373 -1.40 8.44 -14.13
N TYR A 374 -1.71 7.70 -15.16
CA TYR A 374 -3.07 7.32 -15.53
C TYR A 374 -3.22 5.81 -15.45
N GLY A 375 -4.28 5.36 -14.81
CA GLY A 375 -4.70 3.96 -14.77
C GLY A 375 -5.98 3.78 -15.58
N ASP A 376 -6.05 2.69 -16.37
CA ASP A 376 -7.28 2.23 -17.01
C ASP A 376 -7.51 0.80 -16.51
N LYS A 377 -8.24 0.72 -15.41
CA LYS A 377 -8.49 -0.51 -14.67
C LYS A 377 -9.97 -0.87 -14.79
N GLN A 378 -10.24 -2.08 -15.24
CA GLN A 378 -11.58 -2.58 -15.36
C GLN A 378 -11.61 -4.02 -14.90
N SER A 379 -12.55 -4.34 -14.02
CA SER A 379 -12.86 -5.72 -13.67
C SER A 379 -14.19 -6.11 -14.32
N ARG A 380 -14.22 -7.24 -15.00
CA ARG A 380 -15.43 -7.81 -15.61
C ARG A 380 -15.55 -9.25 -15.17
N GLU A 381 -16.71 -9.61 -14.66
CA GLU A 381 -17.00 -10.95 -14.19
C GLU A 381 -18.31 -11.44 -14.80
N ARG A 382 -18.26 -12.58 -15.50
CA ARG A 382 -19.44 -13.27 -15.95
C ARG A 382 -19.82 -14.34 -14.96
N LYS A 383 -20.96 -14.14 -14.31
CA LYS A 383 -21.53 -15.06 -13.30
C LYS A 383 -22.74 -15.80 -13.84
N HIS A 384 -22.93 -16.98 -13.31
CA HIS A 384 -24.13 -17.77 -13.48
C HIS A 384 -25.10 -17.46 -12.36
N TYR A 385 -26.36 -17.27 -12.72
CA TYR A 385 -27.48 -17.10 -11.80
C TYR A 385 -28.52 -18.18 -12.04
N SER A 386 -29.08 -18.70 -10.97
CA SER A 386 -30.14 -19.73 -11.01
C SER A 386 -31.27 -19.27 -10.10
N ASN A 387 -32.38 -18.89 -10.70
CA ASN A 387 -33.57 -18.44 -10.02
C ASN A 387 -34.66 -19.51 -10.01
N THR A 388 -35.07 -19.95 -8.84
CA THR A 388 -36.16 -20.93 -8.68
C THR A 388 -37.55 -20.33 -8.90
N SER A 389 -37.65 -19.01 -8.89
CA SER A 389 -38.83 -18.19 -9.20
C SER A 389 -38.38 -16.87 -9.77
N SER A 390 -39.30 -16.09 -10.35
CA SER A 390 -38.99 -14.71 -10.76
C SER A 390 -38.55 -13.87 -9.56
N VAL A 391 -37.51 -13.06 -9.76
CA VAL A 391 -36.84 -12.26 -8.72
C VAL A 391 -36.85 -10.78 -9.12
N ALA A 392 -37.23 -9.91 -8.21
CA ALA A 392 -37.10 -8.48 -8.43
C ALA A 392 -35.64 -8.05 -8.31
N SER A 393 -35.11 -7.46 -9.34
CA SER A 393 -33.79 -6.86 -9.40
C SER A 393 -33.89 -5.34 -9.32
N LEU A 394 -33.30 -4.74 -8.32
CA LEU A 394 -33.46 -3.33 -7.94
C LEU A 394 -32.30 -2.51 -8.43
N HIS A 395 -32.61 -1.48 -9.25
CA HIS A 395 -31.65 -0.57 -9.87
C HIS A 395 -31.95 0.89 -9.60
N GLY A 396 -33.20 1.20 -9.15
CA GLY A 396 -33.67 2.57 -8.85
C GLY A 396 -32.80 3.30 -7.84
N ARG A 397 -32.56 4.58 -8.10
CA ARG A 397 -31.73 5.45 -7.27
C ARG A 397 -32.54 6.52 -6.54
N ASN A 398 -33.79 6.70 -6.90
CA ASN A 398 -34.68 7.68 -6.31
C ASN A 398 -35.55 7.05 -5.22
N GLU A 399 -35.90 7.85 -4.24
CA GLU A 399 -36.87 7.44 -3.22
C GLU A 399 -38.26 7.28 -3.80
N GLY A 400 -38.97 6.22 -3.42
CA GLY A 400 -40.35 5.99 -3.82
C GLY A 400 -40.78 4.54 -3.78
N TYR A 401 -42.04 4.35 -4.19
CA TYR A 401 -42.64 3.02 -4.28
C TYR A 401 -42.64 2.58 -5.75
N PHE A 402 -42.08 1.42 -6.01
CA PHE A 402 -41.92 0.90 -7.37
C PHE A 402 -42.41 -0.55 -7.45
N VAL A 403 -42.93 -0.91 -8.60
CA VAL A 403 -43.37 -2.26 -8.90
C VAL A 403 -42.41 -2.91 -9.85
N ALA A 404 -42.00 -4.15 -9.56
CA ALA A 404 -41.18 -4.90 -10.46
C ALA A 404 -41.94 -5.22 -11.76
N GLN A 405 -41.32 -4.91 -12.90
CA GLN A 405 -41.86 -5.12 -14.23
C GLN A 405 -40.87 -5.90 -15.08
N ASP A 406 -41.38 -6.57 -16.11
CA ASP A 406 -40.52 -7.18 -17.12
C ASP A 406 -39.59 -6.12 -17.72
N TYR A 407 -38.42 -6.52 -18.16
CA TYR A 407 -37.46 -5.59 -18.74
C TYR A 407 -38.03 -4.91 -20.00
N ASP A 408 -38.06 -3.61 -19.99
CA ASP A 408 -38.67 -2.80 -21.05
C ASP A 408 -37.69 -2.36 -22.16
N GLY A 409 -36.43 -2.77 -22.05
CA GLY A 409 -35.38 -2.46 -23.02
C GLY A 409 -34.64 -1.12 -22.71
N THR A 410 -34.90 -0.51 -21.56
CA THR A 410 -34.25 0.74 -21.17
C THR A 410 -33.30 0.53 -19.98
N ASP A 411 -32.22 1.30 -19.94
CA ASP A 411 -31.24 1.23 -18.84
C ASP A 411 -31.68 2.03 -17.60
N ASN A 412 -32.88 2.63 -17.61
CA ASN A 412 -33.36 3.48 -16.53
C ASN A 412 -34.48 2.83 -15.69
N GLN A 413 -34.77 1.56 -15.90
CA GLN A 413 -35.83 0.88 -15.18
C GLN A 413 -35.42 0.66 -13.72
N ASP A 414 -36.25 1.11 -12.78
CA ASP A 414 -35.97 1.07 -11.34
C ASP A 414 -35.95 -0.34 -10.75
N ILE A 415 -36.90 -1.21 -11.17
CA ILE A 415 -36.96 -2.61 -10.75
C ILE A 415 -37.32 -3.48 -11.95
N VAL A 416 -36.45 -4.43 -12.27
CA VAL A 416 -36.63 -5.42 -13.32
C VAL A 416 -37.07 -6.74 -12.69
N LEU A 417 -38.11 -7.37 -13.25
CA LEU A 417 -38.51 -8.72 -12.89
C LEU A 417 -37.69 -9.73 -13.70
N VAL A 418 -36.65 -10.25 -13.09
CA VAL A 418 -35.81 -11.29 -13.70
C VAL A 418 -36.56 -12.61 -13.66
N PRO A 419 -36.76 -13.31 -14.81
CA PRO A 419 -37.52 -14.52 -14.87
C PRO A 419 -36.89 -15.72 -14.16
N GLN A 420 -37.72 -16.71 -13.84
CA GLN A 420 -37.22 -18.00 -13.37
C GLN A 420 -36.30 -18.65 -14.43
N GLY A 421 -35.28 -19.37 -13.98
CA GLY A 421 -34.41 -20.16 -14.85
C GLY A 421 -32.91 -19.85 -14.63
N TYR A 422 -32.13 -20.25 -15.61
CA TYR A 422 -30.68 -20.06 -15.62
C TYR A 422 -30.33 -18.91 -16.53
N SER A 423 -29.49 -18.02 -16.03
CA SER A 423 -28.96 -16.89 -16.79
C SER A 423 -27.52 -16.65 -16.50
N TYR A 424 -26.87 -15.95 -17.40
CA TYR A 424 -25.51 -15.41 -17.21
C TYR A 424 -25.56 -13.89 -17.32
N ASN A 425 -24.85 -13.21 -16.44
CA ASN A 425 -24.69 -11.77 -16.52
C ASN A 425 -23.24 -11.38 -16.39
N VAL A 426 -22.84 -10.32 -17.07
CA VAL A 426 -21.52 -9.70 -16.95
C VAL A 426 -21.67 -8.43 -16.16
N MET A 427 -21.07 -8.41 -14.99
CA MET A 427 -20.94 -7.24 -14.15
C MET A 427 -19.48 -6.81 -14.05
N GLY A 428 -19.26 -5.54 -13.82
CA GLY A 428 -17.89 -5.04 -13.66
C GLY A 428 -17.81 -3.73 -12.94
N ILE A 429 -16.55 -3.30 -12.77
CA ILE A 429 -16.17 -2.01 -12.22
C ILE A 429 -15.18 -1.37 -13.19
N ASP A 430 -15.44 -0.16 -13.59
CA ASP A 430 -14.57 0.68 -14.41
C ASP A 430 -13.95 1.76 -13.53
N ASP A 431 -12.63 1.70 -13.31
CA ASP A 431 -11.86 2.55 -12.40
C ASP A 431 -10.68 3.17 -13.17
N LYS A 432 -10.72 4.48 -13.40
CA LYS A 432 -9.73 5.21 -14.22
C LYS A 432 -9.08 6.35 -13.45
N PRO A 433 -8.23 6.02 -12.44
CA PRO A 433 -7.53 7.04 -11.66
C PRO A 433 -6.49 7.78 -12.51
N LEU A 434 -6.47 9.09 -12.35
CA LEU A 434 -5.45 10.00 -12.87
C LEU A 434 -4.84 10.79 -11.71
N THR A 435 -3.53 10.78 -11.64
CA THR A 435 -2.76 11.62 -10.71
C THR A 435 -1.73 12.41 -11.51
N TYR A 436 -1.68 13.73 -11.31
CA TYR A 436 -0.56 14.53 -11.77
C TYR A 436 0.07 15.29 -10.62
N LYS A 437 1.40 15.42 -10.68
CA LYS A 437 2.20 16.10 -9.65
C LYS A 437 3.21 17.02 -10.31
N VAL A 438 3.38 18.20 -9.71
CA VAL A 438 4.45 19.15 -10.04
C VAL A 438 5.12 19.56 -8.73
N GLY A 439 6.45 19.54 -8.72
CA GLY A 439 7.25 19.97 -7.57
C GLY A 439 8.42 20.82 -8.02
N LEU A 440 8.62 21.95 -7.35
CA LEU A 440 9.75 22.84 -7.52
C LEU A 440 10.55 22.90 -6.24
N LYS A 441 11.86 22.69 -6.33
CA LYS A 441 12.77 22.71 -5.17
C LYS A 441 13.99 23.58 -5.45
N ALA A 442 14.32 24.45 -4.50
CA ALA A 442 15.52 25.26 -4.49
C ALA A 442 16.48 24.71 -3.42
N ASN A 443 17.74 24.55 -3.79
CA ASN A 443 18.78 24.00 -2.93
C ASN A 443 19.87 25.04 -2.68
N TRP A 444 20.28 25.17 -1.41
CA TRP A 444 21.46 25.92 -0.99
C TRP A 444 22.44 25.00 -0.32
N ALA A 445 23.65 24.96 -0.80
CA ALA A 445 24.77 24.30 -0.12
C ALA A 445 25.81 25.35 0.23
N THR A 446 25.99 25.56 1.51
CA THR A 446 26.96 26.52 2.04
C THR A 446 27.84 25.87 3.12
N HIS A 447 28.87 26.56 3.57
CA HIS A 447 29.65 26.13 4.72
C HIS A 447 30.07 27.32 5.59
N PHE A 448 30.11 27.08 6.86
CA PHE A 448 30.55 28.03 7.88
C PHE A 448 31.75 27.43 8.59
N GLY A 449 32.95 27.93 8.27
CA GLY A 449 34.16 27.30 8.75
C GLY A 449 34.27 25.84 8.32
N LYS A 450 34.16 24.91 9.27
CA LYS A 450 34.20 23.46 9.02
C LYS A 450 32.80 22.81 8.90
N VAL A 451 31.74 23.56 9.17
CA VAL A 451 30.36 23.08 9.15
C VAL A 451 29.78 23.17 7.74
N ASN A 452 29.31 22.07 7.18
CA ASN A 452 28.58 22.08 5.92
C ASN A 452 27.09 22.18 6.22
N ASN A 453 26.41 23.06 5.51
CA ASN A 453 24.97 23.26 5.61
C ASN A 453 24.29 23.13 4.26
N LYS A 454 23.19 22.40 4.20
CA LYS A 454 22.37 22.21 3.01
C LYS A 454 20.94 22.51 3.35
N VAL A 455 20.40 23.56 2.78
CA VAL A 455 19.00 23.93 2.92
C VAL A 455 18.24 23.61 1.66
N LYS A 456 17.07 23.00 1.79
CA LYS A 456 16.11 22.76 0.72
C LYS A 456 14.81 23.47 1.04
N LEU A 457 14.31 24.24 0.11
CA LEU A 457 12.97 24.82 0.14
C LEU A 457 12.20 24.29 -1.08
N GLY A 458 10.99 23.80 -0.89
CA GLY A 458 10.23 23.31 -2.01
C GLY A 458 8.73 23.52 -1.86
N VAL A 459 8.07 23.45 -3.00
CA VAL A 459 6.62 23.49 -3.14
C VAL A 459 6.19 22.33 -4.01
N ASP A 460 5.13 21.65 -3.60
CA ASP A 460 4.53 20.57 -4.36
C ASP A 460 3.04 20.85 -4.60
N TRP A 461 2.57 20.44 -5.75
CA TRP A 461 1.15 20.37 -6.07
C TRP A 461 0.84 19.03 -6.70
N ASN A 462 -0.16 18.33 -6.17
CA ASN A 462 -0.71 17.16 -6.84
C ASN A 462 -2.23 17.21 -6.92
N SER A 463 -2.77 16.58 -7.94
CA SER A 463 -4.21 16.49 -8.16
C SER A 463 -4.56 15.05 -8.54
N ASP A 464 -5.58 14.53 -7.87
CA ASP A 464 -6.13 13.20 -8.05
C ASP A 464 -7.57 13.32 -8.60
N LYS A 465 -7.91 12.59 -9.68
CA LYS A 465 -9.23 12.53 -10.30
C LYS A 465 -9.51 11.11 -10.78
N ASN A 466 -10.77 10.72 -10.80
CA ASN A 466 -11.19 9.47 -11.43
C ASN A 466 -12.06 9.77 -12.66
N PHE A 467 -11.91 8.98 -13.72
CA PHE A 467 -12.68 9.08 -14.97
C PHE A 467 -13.45 7.79 -15.27
N GLY A 468 -13.50 6.85 -14.34
CA GLY A 468 -14.23 5.61 -14.46
C GLY A 468 -15.72 5.81 -14.24
N THR A 469 -16.52 4.96 -14.88
CA THR A 469 -17.98 4.96 -14.71
C THR A 469 -18.46 4.17 -13.48
N GLY A 470 -17.53 3.51 -12.77
CA GLY A 470 -17.84 2.72 -11.59
C GLY A 470 -18.46 1.37 -11.93
N ALA A 471 -19.42 0.93 -11.12
CA ALA A 471 -20.09 -0.35 -11.33
C ALA A 471 -20.99 -0.30 -12.57
N PHE A 472 -20.98 -1.39 -13.35
CA PHE A 472 -21.82 -1.54 -14.53
C PHE A 472 -22.28 -2.98 -14.72
N THR A 473 -23.34 -3.17 -15.53
CA THR A 473 -23.77 -4.47 -16.07
C THR A 473 -23.91 -4.37 -17.58
N GLU A 474 -23.74 -5.49 -18.28
CA GLU A 474 -23.92 -5.55 -19.74
C GLU A 474 -25.36 -5.85 -20.15
N ASP A 475 -26.15 -6.45 -19.26
CA ASP A 475 -27.55 -6.81 -19.53
C ASP A 475 -28.40 -6.62 -18.28
N LEU A 476 -29.28 -5.67 -18.30
CA LEU A 476 -30.15 -5.34 -17.17
C LEU A 476 -31.26 -6.40 -16.99
N ALA A 477 -31.68 -7.08 -18.04
CA ALA A 477 -32.73 -8.09 -17.96
C ALA A 477 -32.37 -9.29 -17.07
N THR A 478 -31.07 -9.58 -16.95
CA THR A 478 -30.56 -10.73 -16.16
C THR A 478 -29.67 -10.29 -15.00
N ALA A 479 -29.53 -8.99 -14.78
CA ALA A 479 -28.66 -8.45 -13.75
C ALA A 479 -29.21 -8.73 -12.34
N PRO A 480 -28.37 -9.05 -11.34
CA PRO A 480 -28.74 -8.95 -9.96
C PRO A 480 -28.90 -7.48 -9.56
N SER A 481 -29.50 -7.24 -8.40
CA SER A 481 -29.62 -5.87 -7.87
C SER A 481 -28.27 -5.19 -7.79
N PHE A 482 -28.15 -4.01 -8.39
CA PHE A 482 -26.95 -3.16 -8.31
C PHE A 482 -27.36 -1.69 -8.44
N ARG A 483 -26.44 -0.79 -8.05
CA ARG A 483 -26.64 0.66 -8.21
C ARG A 483 -25.47 1.24 -8.97
N LEU A 484 -25.79 2.07 -9.96
CA LEU A 484 -24.79 2.84 -10.68
C LEU A 484 -24.22 3.92 -9.75
N TYR A 485 -22.89 3.97 -9.66
CA TYR A 485 -22.17 5.02 -8.95
C TYR A 485 -21.02 5.50 -9.83
N ASP A 486 -21.18 6.68 -10.41
CA ASP A 486 -20.24 7.24 -11.36
C ASP A 486 -19.04 7.86 -10.63
N TYR A 487 -17.88 7.26 -10.78
CA TYR A 487 -16.62 7.75 -10.22
C TYR A 487 -16.17 9.05 -10.88
N SER A 488 -16.52 9.25 -12.15
CA SER A 488 -16.15 10.47 -12.90
C SER A 488 -16.88 11.71 -12.41
N ALA A 489 -18.03 11.55 -11.79
CA ALA A 489 -18.80 12.63 -11.19
C ALA A 489 -18.14 13.20 -9.93
N GLN A 490 -17.27 12.43 -9.27
CA GLN A 490 -16.63 12.87 -8.03
C GLN A 490 -15.62 14.00 -8.30
N PRO A 491 -15.55 15.05 -7.46
CA PRO A 491 -14.65 16.17 -7.69
C PRO A 491 -13.18 15.75 -7.55
N ALA A 492 -12.29 16.52 -8.19
CA ALA A 492 -10.85 16.32 -8.07
C ALA A 492 -10.36 16.73 -6.67
N MET A 493 -9.47 15.94 -6.10
CA MET A 493 -8.76 16.28 -4.87
C MET A 493 -7.42 16.92 -5.20
N ASN A 494 -7.21 18.16 -4.79
CA ASN A 494 -6.01 18.93 -5.00
C ASN A 494 -5.24 19.05 -3.67
N ASN A 495 -3.94 18.83 -3.71
CA ASN A 495 -3.09 18.90 -2.53
C ASN A 495 -1.90 19.83 -2.81
N GLY A 496 -1.77 20.85 -1.99
CA GLY A 496 -0.64 21.78 -2.01
C GLY A 496 0.27 21.56 -0.80
N ALA A 497 1.56 21.68 -0.99
CA ALA A 497 2.53 21.57 0.11
C ALA A 497 3.68 22.56 -0.04
N VAL A 498 4.18 23.02 1.10
CA VAL A 498 5.42 23.79 1.22
C VAL A 498 6.29 23.11 2.27
N TYR A 499 7.58 22.96 1.98
CA TYR A 499 8.51 22.33 2.92
C TYR A 499 9.87 23.01 2.97
N LEU A 500 10.49 22.94 4.14
CA LEU A 500 11.86 23.40 4.40
C LEU A 500 12.61 22.30 5.12
N GLU A 501 13.78 21.93 4.63
CA GLU A 501 14.69 20.96 5.27
C GLU A 501 16.09 21.54 5.34
N ASP A 502 16.72 21.41 6.48
CA ASP A 502 18.10 21.76 6.72
C ASP A 502 18.91 20.53 7.12
N ASN A 503 20.03 20.32 6.45
CA ASN A 503 20.98 19.24 6.72
C ASN A 503 22.33 19.85 7.09
N VAL A 504 22.69 19.72 8.36
CA VAL A 504 23.90 20.30 8.96
C VAL A 504 24.89 19.21 9.30
N LEU A 505 26.07 19.25 8.67
CA LEU A 505 27.18 18.35 8.95
C LEU A 505 28.26 19.07 9.74
N ILE A 506 28.47 18.66 10.99
CA ILE A 506 29.37 19.28 11.97
C ILE A 506 30.53 18.32 12.22
N PRO A 507 31.75 18.61 11.76
CA PRO A 507 32.94 17.87 12.16
C PRO A 507 33.36 18.30 13.59
N ILE A 508 33.48 17.33 14.49
CA ILE A 508 33.88 17.52 15.88
C ILE A 508 35.19 16.76 16.12
N GLY A 509 36.35 17.43 15.92
CA GLY A 509 37.64 16.78 15.99
C GLY A 509 37.77 15.65 14.95
N LYS A 510 37.83 14.41 15.42
CA LYS A 510 37.89 13.19 14.56
C LYS A 510 36.53 12.55 14.33
N THR A 511 35.47 13.09 14.93
CA THR A 511 34.09 12.61 14.82
C THR A 511 33.29 13.55 13.94
N ARG A 512 32.09 13.14 13.54
CA ARG A 512 31.17 14.00 12.78
C ARG A 512 29.74 13.76 13.21
N LEU A 513 28.99 14.85 13.32
CA LEU A 513 27.56 14.85 13.60
C LEU A 513 26.83 15.39 12.37
N ASN A 514 25.90 14.61 11.84
CA ASN A 514 24.99 15.02 10.79
C ASN A 514 23.59 15.15 11.38
N ILE A 515 22.95 16.31 11.25
CA ILE A 515 21.57 16.57 11.71
C ILE A 515 20.76 17.00 10.50
N ILE A 516 19.61 16.36 10.31
CA ILE A 516 18.61 16.70 9.29
C ILE A 516 17.34 17.07 10.03
N ALA A 517 16.88 18.30 9.87
CA ALA A 517 15.66 18.80 10.47
C ALA A 517 14.79 19.46 9.40
N GLY A 518 13.50 19.19 9.40
CA GLY A 518 12.61 19.76 8.41
C GLY A 518 11.17 19.86 8.89
N LEU A 519 10.44 20.71 8.20
CA LEU A 519 9.03 20.96 8.42
C LEU A 519 8.31 20.98 7.07
N ARG A 520 7.19 20.24 6.99
CA ARG A 520 6.29 20.24 5.84
C ARG A 520 4.90 20.67 6.29
N GLY A 521 4.36 21.69 5.62
CA GLY A 521 2.97 22.08 5.71
C GLY A 521 2.27 21.67 4.44
N GLU A 522 1.14 20.99 4.55
CA GLU A 522 0.38 20.51 3.41
C GLU A 522 -1.12 20.61 3.67
N GLY A 523 -1.90 20.81 2.60
CA GLY A 523 -3.35 20.93 2.67
C GLY A 523 -4.04 20.34 1.47
N THR A 524 -5.29 19.91 1.69
CA THR A 524 -6.19 19.37 0.67
C THR A 524 -7.28 20.37 0.35
N PHE A 525 -7.60 20.49 -0.94
CA PHE A 525 -8.63 21.38 -1.47
C PHE A 525 -9.52 20.59 -2.44
N ILE A 526 -10.82 20.54 -2.18
CA ILE A 526 -11.79 19.81 -2.98
C ILE A 526 -12.96 20.74 -3.29
N ASN A 527 -13.07 21.19 -4.57
CA ASN A 527 -14.17 22.04 -4.99
C ASN A 527 -15.44 21.23 -5.17
N GLY A 528 -16.57 21.78 -4.69
CA GLY A 528 -17.88 21.16 -4.86
C GLY A 528 -18.10 19.92 -3.99
N SER A 529 -17.28 19.70 -2.97
CA SER A 529 -17.45 18.66 -1.96
C SER A 529 -17.81 19.27 -0.62
N GLU A 530 -18.58 18.54 0.18
CA GLU A 530 -18.86 18.88 1.57
C GLU A 530 -17.65 18.66 2.48
N TYR A 531 -16.64 17.90 2.01
CA TYR A 531 -15.39 17.74 2.72
C TYR A 531 -14.65 19.06 2.87
N GLY A 532 -14.37 19.46 4.09
CA GLY A 532 -13.68 20.70 4.41
C GLY A 532 -12.20 20.69 3.99
N ASN A 533 -11.57 21.87 4.02
CA ASN A 533 -10.13 21.98 3.81
C ASN A 533 -9.38 21.45 5.02
N THR A 534 -8.51 20.49 4.82
CA THR A 534 -7.70 19.88 5.86
C THR A 534 -6.23 20.24 5.70
N TYR A 535 -5.61 20.68 6.79
CA TYR A 535 -4.20 21.05 6.84
C TYR A 535 -3.43 20.19 7.82
N SER A 536 -2.19 19.86 7.48
CA SER A 536 -1.30 19.11 8.36
C SER A 536 0.08 19.72 8.41
N LEU A 537 0.71 19.59 9.59
CA LEU A 537 2.10 19.97 9.84
C LEU A 537 2.90 18.73 10.22
N SER A 538 3.98 18.48 9.50
CA SER A 538 4.80 17.27 9.60
C SER A 538 6.25 17.60 9.92
N PRO A 539 6.61 17.79 11.21
CA PRO A 539 8.00 17.97 11.62
C PRO A 539 8.74 16.65 11.58
N ARG A 540 10.00 16.68 11.14
CA ARG A 540 10.90 15.52 11.09
C ARG A 540 12.31 15.93 11.46
N VAL A 541 12.95 15.13 12.30
CA VAL A 541 14.35 15.31 12.69
C VAL A 541 15.04 13.96 12.73
N SER A 542 16.23 13.88 12.16
CA SER A 542 17.11 12.72 12.27
C SER A 542 18.56 13.18 12.43
N ALA A 543 19.35 12.39 13.14
CA ALA A 543 20.76 12.67 13.38
C ALA A 543 21.60 11.40 13.24
N LYS A 544 22.82 11.55 12.74
CA LYS A 544 23.83 10.48 12.71
C LYS A 544 25.13 11.01 13.31
N TYR A 545 25.60 10.34 14.34
CA TYR A 545 26.88 10.64 15.00
C TYR A 545 27.89 9.55 14.68
N VAL A 546 28.91 9.89 13.90
CA VAL A 546 30.03 9.02 13.56
C VAL A 546 31.15 9.23 14.58
N VAL A 547 31.28 8.27 15.49
CA VAL A 547 32.28 8.28 16.58
C VAL A 547 33.66 7.89 16.06
N LEU A 548 33.70 6.86 15.21
CA LEU A 548 34.92 6.35 14.61
C LEU A 548 34.69 6.14 13.12
N SER A 549 35.68 6.53 12.30
CA SER A 549 35.73 6.24 10.88
C SER A 549 37.03 5.57 10.52
N GLY A 550 36.95 4.39 9.91
CA GLY A 550 38.05 3.42 9.80
C GLY A 550 39.20 3.77 8.86
N LYS A 551 39.07 4.84 8.10
CA LYS A 551 40.07 5.19 7.06
C LYS A 551 41.40 5.71 7.61
N ASN A 552 41.46 6.08 8.91
CA ASN A 552 42.62 6.80 9.47
C ASN A 552 43.21 6.21 10.77
N ARG A 553 42.95 4.93 11.13
CA ARG A 553 43.45 4.38 12.38
C ARG A 553 44.17 3.04 12.24
N ARG A 554 45.27 2.94 12.98
CA ARG A 554 46.05 1.71 13.19
C ARG A 554 45.32 0.68 14.06
N ASN A 555 44.18 1.00 14.70
CA ASN A 555 43.39 0.06 15.49
C ASN A 555 42.61 -0.88 14.58
N LYS A 556 43.00 -2.13 14.56
CA LYS A 556 42.46 -3.18 13.69
C LYS A 556 41.15 -3.80 14.17
N VAL A 557 40.75 -3.58 15.45
CA VAL A 557 39.59 -4.24 16.05
C VAL A 557 38.30 -3.46 15.80
N VAL A 558 38.20 -2.18 16.23
CA VAL A 558 37.04 -1.33 15.97
C VAL A 558 37.40 -0.36 14.85
N ARG A 559 36.85 -0.56 13.66
CA ARG A 559 37.14 0.25 12.49
C ARG A 559 36.19 1.44 12.37
N ASP A 560 34.90 1.18 12.47
CA ASP A 560 33.84 2.17 12.36
C ASP A 560 32.86 2.01 13.53
N LEU A 561 32.36 3.14 14.02
CA LEU A 561 31.27 3.17 14.98
C LEU A 561 30.42 4.42 14.74
N SER A 562 29.15 4.22 14.54
CA SER A 562 28.17 5.32 14.42
C SER A 562 26.85 4.97 15.11
N PHE A 563 26.19 6.03 15.57
CA PHE A 563 24.83 5.99 16.08
C PHE A 563 23.95 6.88 15.23
N ARG A 564 22.71 6.49 15.05
CA ARG A 564 21.69 7.31 14.42
C ARG A 564 20.41 7.27 15.22
N GLY A 565 19.61 8.30 15.09
CA GLY A 565 18.30 8.34 15.72
C GLY A 565 17.49 9.47 15.12
N GLY A 566 16.18 9.38 15.29
CA GLY A 566 15.31 10.42 14.80
C GLY A 566 13.87 10.25 15.29
N TYR A 567 13.11 11.30 15.09
CA TYR A 567 11.69 11.38 15.33
C TYR A 567 11.02 12.16 14.20
N GLY A 568 9.86 11.67 13.74
CA GLY A 568 9.13 12.35 12.68
C GLY A 568 7.65 12.07 12.69
N VAL A 569 6.91 13.04 12.17
CA VAL A 569 5.49 12.90 11.88
C VAL A 569 5.32 12.78 10.38
N ALA A 570 4.63 11.73 9.95
CA ALA A 570 4.24 11.51 8.56
C ALA A 570 2.73 11.38 8.48
N VAL A 571 2.13 11.89 7.43
CA VAL A 571 0.67 11.91 7.26
C VAL A 571 0.28 11.22 5.98
N LYS A 572 -0.89 10.55 6.01
CA LYS A 572 -1.51 9.90 4.86
C LYS A 572 -2.88 10.50 4.61
N GLN A 573 -3.11 10.95 3.39
CA GLN A 573 -4.37 11.53 2.94
C GLN A 573 -5.44 10.44 2.78
N PRO A 574 -6.74 10.77 2.93
CA PRO A 574 -7.82 9.85 2.60
C PRO A 574 -7.87 9.58 1.10
N SER A 575 -8.28 8.39 0.71
CA SER A 575 -8.56 8.05 -0.68
C SER A 575 -10.00 8.40 -1.06
N PHE A 576 -10.32 8.41 -2.35
CA PHE A 576 -11.68 8.60 -2.85
C PHE A 576 -12.67 7.60 -2.28
N ALA A 577 -12.26 6.35 -2.10
CA ALA A 577 -13.09 5.34 -1.46
C ALA A 577 -13.46 5.65 0.01
N ILE A 578 -12.64 6.48 0.67
CA ILE A 578 -12.92 6.98 2.03
C ILE A 578 -13.75 8.27 1.98
N LEU A 579 -13.36 9.22 1.11
CA LEU A 579 -14.04 10.52 0.99
C LEU A 579 -15.44 10.40 0.39
N TYR A 580 -15.61 9.49 -0.56
CA TYR A 580 -16.84 9.33 -1.33
C TYR A 580 -17.33 7.88 -1.24
N PRO A 581 -17.78 7.41 -0.05
CA PRO A 581 -18.28 6.06 0.10
C PRO A 581 -19.49 5.84 -0.81
N ILE A 582 -19.59 4.63 -1.37
CA ILE A 582 -20.71 4.27 -2.26
C ILE A 582 -22.02 4.39 -1.49
N PRO A 583 -23.04 5.08 -2.02
CA PRO A 583 -24.34 5.21 -1.38
C PRO A 583 -24.95 3.83 -1.08
N SER A 584 -25.54 3.69 0.07
CA SER A 584 -26.33 2.52 0.44
C SER A 584 -27.81 2.76 0.14
N TYR A 585 -28.53 1.68 -0.14
CA TYR A 585 -29.96 1.71 -0.42
C TYR A 585 -30.67 0.77 0.54
N PHE A 586 -31.83 1.18 1.02
CA PHE A 586 -32.67 0.34 1.81
C PHE A 586 -33.92 0.00 0.98
N ASP A 587 -33.98 -1.25 0.53
CA ASP A 587 -35.01 -1.75 -0.37
C ASP A 587 -35.94 -2.66 0.40
N ILE A 588 -37.18 -2.24 0.59
CA ILE A 588 -38.15 -3.00 1.39
C ILE A 588 -39.25 -3.49 0.49
N LYS A 589 -39.54 -4.79 0.55
CA LYS A 589 -40.74 -5.35 -0.07
C LYS A 589 -41.96 -4.94 0.76
N VAL A 590 -42.79 -4.07 0.20
CA VAL A 590 -43.94 -3.48 0.88
C VAL A 590 -45.26 -4.12 0.51
N PHE A 591 -45.33 -4.77 -0.64
CA PHE A 591 -46.49 -5.51 -1.11
C PHE A 591 -46.09 -6.71 -1.97
N ASN A 592 -46.60 -7.88 -1.62
CA ASN A 592 -46.39 -9.13 -2.34
C ASN A 592 -47.61 -10.03 -2.14
N PRO A 593 -48.70 -9.83 -2.89
CA PRO A 593 -49.87 -10.65 -2.77
C PRO A 593 -49.65 -12.08 -3.25
N THR A 594 -50.26 -13.05 -2.60
CA THR A 594 -50.29 -14.41 -3.10
C THR A 594 -51.05 -14.45 -4.43
N SER A 595 -50.33 -14.80 -5.49
CA SER A 595 -50.92 -14.91 -6.85
C SER A 595 -51.74 -16.16 -6.99
N THR A 596 -52.98 -16.02 -7.43
CA THR A 596 -53.86 -17.10 -7.87
C THR A 596 -53.76 -17.32 -9.37
N SER A 597 -53.14 -16.37 -10.12
CA SER A 597 -53.02 -16.37 -11.57
C SER A 597 -51.61 -16.69 -12.07
N GLY A 598 -50.67 -17.00 -11.18
CA GLY A 598 -49.27 -17.30 -11.58
C GLY A 598 -48.37 -16.12 -11.83
N THR A 599 -48.90 -14.89 -11.94
CA THR A 599 -48.10 -13.66 -12.12
C THR A 599 -47.72 -13.09 -10.74
N ALA A 600 -46.38 -13.01 -10.49
CA ALA A 600 -45.88 -12.42 -9.27
C ALA A 600 -46.00 -10.90 -9.32
N TYR A 601 -46.50 -10.29 -8.25
CA TYR A 601 -46.52 -8.85 -8.08
C TYR A 601 -45.63 -8.46 -6.90
N TYR A 602 -44.55 -7.71 -7.16
CA TYR A 602 -43.61 -7.27 -6.14
C TYR A 602 -43.57 -5.77 -6.09
N GLY A 603 -44.16 -5.18 -5.02
CA GLY A 603 -44.05 -3.77 -4.67
C GLY A 603 -42.90 -3.52 -3.69
N TYR A 604 -42.05 -2.60 -4.00
CA TYR A 604 -40.92 -2.20 -3.15
C TYR A 604 -40.95 -0.71 -2.83
N TYR A 605 -40.52 -0.39 -1.64
CA TYR A 605 -40.10 0.97 -1.29
C TYR A 605 -38.59 1.03 -1.40
N ILE A 606 -38.09 1.91 -2.23
CA ILE A 606 -36.67 2.19 -2.39
C ILE A 606 -36.35 3.46 -1.60
N MET A 607 -35.39 3.36 -0.70
CA MET A 607 -34.91 4.51 0.05
C MET A 607 -33.42 4.68 -0.16
N PRO A 608 -33.01 5.64 -1.00
CA PRO A 608 -31.61 5.96 -1.16
C PRO A 608 -31.07 6.59 0.11
N LYS A 609 -29.87 6.20 0.50
CA LYS A 609 -29.13 6.82 1.59
C LYS A 609 -28.09 7.76 1.00
N ASN A 610 -28.19 9.00 1.37
CA ASN A 610 -27.14 9.96 1.05
C ASN A 610 -25.84 9.48 1.68
N THR A 611 -24.78 9.62 0.92
CA THR A 611 -23.44 9.42 1.44
C THR A 611 -23.22 10.43 2.56
N LEU A 612 -22.95 9.94 3.76
CA LEU A 612 -22.63 10.83 4.87
C LEU A 612 -21.15 11.18 4.76
N TYR A 613 -20.86 12.41 4.44
CA TYR A 613 -19.51 12.96 4.54
C TYR A 613 -19.19 13.24 6.00
N ASN A 614 -17.96 12.98 6.36
CA ASN A 614 -17.41 13.47 7.61
C ASN A 614 -16.57 14.71 7.32
N GLU A 615 -17.13 15.89 7.58
CA GLU A 615 -16.43 17.17 7.41
C GLU A 615 -15.22 17.30 8.33
N ASP A 616 -15.23 16.62 9.46
CA ASP A 616 -14.16 16.61 10.46
C ASP A 616 -13.10 15.55 10.19
N LEU A 617 -13.20 14.80 9.09
CA LEU A 617 -12.22 13.78 8.73
C LEU A 617 -10.83 14.40 8.59
N VAL A 618 -9.90 13.98 9.44
CA VAL A 618 -8.51 14.43 9.45
C VAL A 618 -7.60 13.38 8.83
N TRP A 619 -6.39 13.78 8.43
CA TRP A 619 -5.43 12.85 7.86
C TRP A 619 -4.89 11.88 8.92
N GLN A 620 -4.68 10.63 8.50
CA GLN A 620 -3.99 9.64 9.32
C GLN A 620 -2.58 10.12 9.62
N ARG A 621 -2.16 10.06 10.89
CA ARG A 621 -0.83 10.49 11.36
C ARG A 621 -0.03 9.31 11.87
N ASN A 622 1.21 9.20 11.41
CA ASN A 622 2.18 8.25 11.89
C ASN A 622 3.31 8.98 12.58
N LYS A 623 3.41 8.82 13.90
CA LYS A 623 4.52 9.29 14.73
C LYS A 623 5.56 8.18 14.78
N GLN A 624 6.75 8.45 14.25
CA GLN A 624 7.82 7.47 14.12
C GLN A 624 9.02 7.89 14.97
N ALA A 625 9.59 6.94 15.69
CA ALA A 625 10.87 7.08 16.39
C ALA A 625 11.80 5.94 15.97
N GLU A 626 13.08 6.25 15.79
CA GLU A 626 14.09 5.27 15.39
C GLU A 626 15.39 5.53 16.12
N LEU A 627 16.08 4.45 16.53
CA LEU A 627 17.42 4.46 17.07
C LEU A 627 18.24 3.34 16.43
N GLY A 628 19.41 3.64 15.91
CA GLY A 628 20.28 2.68 15.24
C GLY A 628 21.74 2.79 15.67
N MET A 629 22.45 1.70 15.59
CA MET A 629 23.89 1.59 15.80
C MET A 629 24.51 0.80 14.67
N GLU A 630 25.63 1.29 14.17
CA GLU A 630 26.48 0.58 13.21
C GLU A 630 27.89 0.49 13.76
N ILE A 631 28.46 -0.72 13.72
CA ILE A 631 29.83 -0.98 14.17
C ILE A 631 30.55 -1.93 13.21
N ASN A 632 31.80 -1.67 12.90
CA ASN A 632 32.67 -2.55 12.17
C ASN A 632 33.77 -3.10 13.12
N LEU A 633 33.65 -4.39 13.46
CA LEU A 633 34.57 -5.11 14.34
C LEU A 633 35.45 -6.05 13.51
N ALA A 634 36.74 -5.76 13.39
CA ALA A 634 37.70 -6.59 12.68
C ALA A 634 37.30 -6.94 11.23
N GLY A 635 36.50 -6.11 10.60
CA GLY A 635 35.95 -6.35 9.26
C GLY A 635 34.53 -6.92 9.23
N ASN A 636 33.98 -7.34 10.38
CA ASN A 636 32.57 -7.70 10.50
C ASN A 636 31.74 -6.44 10.75
N ARG A 637 30.74 -6.21 9.92
CA ARG A 637 29.82 -5.09 10.06
C ARG A 637 28.54 -5.54 10.74
N ILE A 638 28.16 -4.84 11.79
CA ILE A 638 26.94 -5.08 12.56
C ILE A 638 26.10 -3.82 12.53
N SER A 639 24.86 -3.93 12.11
CA SER A 639 23.84 -2.88 12.16
C SER A 639 22.66 -3.35 12.98
N LEU A 640 22.24 -2.54 13.93
CA LEU A 640 21.06 -2.74 14.77
C LEU A 640 20.19 -1.51 14.69
N VAL A 641 18.87 -1.72 14.48
CA VAL A 641 17.89 -0.62 14.38
C VAL A 641 16.64 -0.98 15.16
N GLY A 642 16.36 -0.23 16.21
CA GLY A 642 15.09 -0.26 16.92
C GLY A 642 14.15 0.81 16.39
N TYR A 643 12.86 0.51 16.26
CA TYR A 643 11.85 1.47 15.80
C TYR A 643 10.53 1.34 16.57
N TYR A 644 9.82 2.44 16.63
CA TYR A 644 8.47 2.53 17.15
C TYR A 644 7.64 3.44 16.24
N THR A 645 6.43 3.00 15.90
CA THR A 645 5.46 3.78 15.11
C THR A 645 4.11 3.74 15.79
N ARG A 646 3.55 4.91 16.07
CA ARG A 646 2.19 5.10 16.56
C ARG A 646 1.36 5.72 15.45
N THR A 647 0.34 5.01 14.99
CA THR A 647 -0.62 5.48 13.99
C THR A 647 -1.86 5.98 14.69
N GLU A 648 -2.20 7.23 14.46
CA GLU A 648 -3.38 7.93 14.97
C GLU A 648 -4.30 8.29 13.82
N ASN A 649 -5.60 8.42 14.07
CA ASN A 649 -6.61 8.81 13.09
C ASN A 649 -6.63 7.90 11.85
N ALA A 650 -6.47 6.58 12.04
CA ALA A 650 -6.62 5.63 10.94
C ALA A 650 -8.03 5.74 10.36
N PHE A 651 -8.13 5.62 9.03
CA PHE A 651 -9.44 5.67 8.37
C PHE A 651 -10.20 4.38 8.59
N GLU A 652 -11.47 4.51 8.95
CA GLU A 652 -12.42 3.42 9.08
C GLU A 652 -13.80 3.83 8.58
N VAL A 653 -14.69 2.86 8.42
CA VAL A 653 -16.07 3.07 8.03
C VAL A 653 -16.95 2.62 9.17
N ASP A 654 -17.68 3.55 9.72
CA ASP A 654 -18.64 3.33 10.80
C ASP A 654 -20.06 3.28 10.28
N LYS A 655 -20.98 2.89 11.15
CA LYS A 655 -22.40 2.80 10.89
C LYS A 655 -23.15 3.74 11.79
N MET A 656 -24.16 4.39 11.24
CA MET A 656 -25.20 5.11 11.98
C MET A 656 -26.56 4.55 11.59
N TYR A 657 -27.52 4.69 12.50
CA TYR A 657 -28.86 4.17 12.30
C TYR A 657 -29.86 5.29 12.38
N ASP A 658 -30.69 5.42 11.34
CA ASP A 658 -31.77 6.41 11.29
C ASP A 658 -33.11 5.72 11.20
N LYS A 659 -34.13 6.36 11.84
CA LYS A 659 -35.50 5.94 11.74
C LYS A 659 -36.14 6.45 10.43
N PHE A 660 -36.90 5.60 9.79
CA PHE A 660 -37.77 6.00 8.68
C PHE A 660 -39.11 5.27 8.75
N SER A 661 -40.08 5.78 8.03
CA SER A 661 -41.42 5.21 7.97
C SER A 661 -41.84 4.95 6.53
N TYR A 662 -42.58 3.86 6.33
CA TYR A 662 -43.09 3.47 5.03
C TYR A 662 -44.48 2.81 5.15
N ASN A 663 -45.26 2.83 4.06
CA ASN A 663 -46.52 2.10 3.99
C ASN A 663 -46.24 0.64 3.61
N TYR A 664 -46.93 -0.24 4.32
CA TYR A 664 -46.82 -1.69 4.12
C TYR A 664 -48.22 -2.29 4.01
N THR A 665 -48.48 -3.05 2.97
CA THR A 665 -49.74 -3.74 2.72
C THR A 665 -49.52 -5.25 2.85
N ASP A 666 -50.08 -5.86 3.88
CA ASP A 666 -49.97 -7.31 4.12
C ASP A 666 -51.15 -8.08 3.47
N GLN A 667 -51.07 -9.41 3.49
CA GLN A 667 -52.09 -10.28 2.98
C GLN A 667 -53.43 -10.12 3.71
N ALA A 668 -53.38 -9.82 5.00
CA ALA A 668 -54.60 -9.61 5.80
C ALA A 668 -55.41 -8.40 5.33
N ALA A 669 -54.72 -7.37 4.83
CA ALA A 669 -55.39 -6.19 4.28
C ALA A 669 -56.20 -6.51 3.00
N LEU A 670 -55.81 -7.57 2.27
CA LEU A 670 -56.54 -8.01 1.09
C LEU A 670 -57.78 -8.86 1.43
N ALA A 671 -57.99 -9.32 2.67
CA ALA A 671 -59.07 -10.14 3.07
C ALA A 671 -60.43 -9.42 3.01
N SER A 672 -60.44 -8.11 3.19
CA SER A 672 -61.60 -7.24 3.09
C SER A 672 -61.97 -6.80 1.67
N CYS A 673 -61.11 -7.10 0.68
CA CYS A 673 -61.33 -6.72 -0.71
C CYS A 673 -62.50 -7.54 -1.32
N GLY A 674 -63.56 -6.86 -1.78
CA GLY A 674 -64.73 -7.46 -2.39
C GLY A 674 -64.48 -8.05 -3.79
N ILE A 675 -63.38 -7.72 -4.44
CA ILE A 675 -62.99 -8.21 -5.75
C ILE A 675 -62.48 -9.65 -5.59
N PRO A 676 -63.02 -10.65 -6.30
CA PRO A 676 -62.54 -12.02 -6.27
C PRO A 676 -61.02 -12.13 -6.61
N ALA A 677 -60.29 -12.94 -5.88
CA ALA A 677 -58.83 -13.04 -6.02
C ALA A 677 -58.35 -13.33 -7.45
N ALA A 678 -59.12 -14.12 -8.19
CA ALA A 678 -58.85 -14.44 -9.60
C ALA A 678 -59.00 -13.24 -10.56
N ASN A 679 -59.68 -12.19 -10.16
CA ASN A 679 -59.96 -11.01 -10.97
C ASN A 679 -59.15 -9.78 -10.55
N ARG A 680 -58.32 -9.87 -9.54
CA ARG A 680 -57.57 -8.76 -9.01
C ARG A 680 -56.44 -8.32 -9.92
N VAL A 681 -56.44 -7.05 -10.25
CA VAL A 681 -55.29 -6.33 -10.88
C VAL A 681 -54.81 -5.29 -9.87
N TYR A 682 -53.55 -5.34 -9.56
CA TYR A 682 -52.97 -4.48 -8.54
C TYR A 682 -52.26 -3.28 -9.18
N SER A 683 -52.39 -2.14 -8.56
CA SER A 683 -51.58 -0.95 -8.81
C SER A 683 -51.13 -0.35 -7.48
N MET A 684 -49.97 0.29 -7.48
CA MET A 684 -49.39 0.91 -6.28
C MET A 684 -48.99 2.35 -6.63
N ASP A 685 -49.44 3.28 -5.79
CA ASP A 685 -49.05 4.68 -5.96
C ASP A 685 -47.57 4.91 -5.64
N GLY A 686 -46.86 5.53 -6.56
CA GLY A 686 -45.39 5.66 -6.48
C GLY A 686 -44.88 6.58 -5.36
N LYS A 687 -45.74 7.44 -4.79
CA LYS A 687 -45.38 8.37 -3.71
C LYS A 687 -45.84 7.88 -2.33
N THR A 688 -47.04 7.32 -2.27
CA THR A 688 -47.69 6.95 -0.99
C THR A 688 -47.62 5.47 -0.68
N GLY A 689 -47.33 4.62 -1.69
CA GLY A 689 -47.35 3.16 -1.55
C GLY A 689 -48.74 2.59 -1.33
N VAL A 690 -49.78 3.38 -1.55
CA VAL A 690 -51.19 2.93 -1.43
C VAL A 690 -51.50 1.97 -2.57
N VAL A 691 -52.03 0.82 -2.25
CA VAL A 691 -52.40 -0.21 -3.20
C VAL A 691 -53.87 -0.04 -3.60
N THR A 692 -54.13 -0.08 -4.88
CA THR A 692 -55.49 -0.12 -5.45
C THR A 692 -55.67 -1.45 -6.19
N VAL A 693 -56.79 -2.09 -5.91
CA VAL A 693 -57.19 -3.35 -6.58
C VAL A 693 -58.30 -3.01 -7.56
N SER A 694 -58.12 -3.39 -8.82
CA SER A 694 -59.12 -3.23 -9.87
C SER A 694 -59.63 -4.60 -10.32
N ASP A 695 -60.86 -4.69 -10.72
CA ASP A 695 -61.44 -5.90 -11.31
C ASP A 695 -61.12 -5.97 -12.81
N LYS A 696 -60.37 -6.99 -13.23
CA LYS A 696 -59.99 -7.20 -14.63
C LYS A 696 -61.20 -7.41 -15.57
N THR A 697 -62.39 -7.75 -15.01
CA THR A 697 -63.64 -7.91 -15.75
C THR A 697 -64.39 -6.60 -15.94
N GLY A 698 -64.02 -5.55 -15.18
CA GLY A 698 -64.63 -4.22 -15.17
C GLY A 698 -66.02 -4.20 -14.52
N VAL A 699 -66.47 -5.27 -13.88
CA VAL A 699 -67.80 -5.36 -13.25
C VAL A 699 -67.84 -4.72 -11.89
N LEU A 700 -66.76 -4.86 -11.09
CA LEU A 700 -66.71 -4.31 -9.76
C LEU A 700 -65.85 -3.01 -9.77
N PRO A 701 -66.21 -1.98 -8.96
CA PRO A 701 -65.38 -0.81 -8.82
C PRO A 701 -64.03 -1.11 -8.21
N SER A 702 -63.05 -0.31 -8.53
CA SER A 702 -61.71 -0.41 -7.91
C SER A 702 -61.80 -0.05 -6.42
N GLU A 703 -61.07 -0.81 -5.63
CA GLU A 703 -60.96 -0.66 -4.18
C GLU A 703 -59.57 -0.23 -3.74
N VAL A 704 -59.48 0.73 -2.84
CA VAL A 704 -58.25 1.14 -2.20
C VAL A 704 -58.04 0.28 -0.97
N ILE A 705 -56.87 -0.36 -0.89
CA ILE A 705 -56.47 -1.19 0.24
C ILE A 705 -55.70 -0.35 1.24
N ASN A 706 -56.24 -0.28 2.46
CA ASN A 706 -55.60 0.45 3.55
C ASN A 706 -54.37 -0.32 4.06
N GLY A 707 -53.19 0.17 3.71
CA GLY A 707 -51.92 -0.29 4.25
C GLY A 707 -51.70 0.18 5.69
N LYS A 708 -50.70 -0.36 6.33
CA LYS A 708 -50.24 0.05 7.66
C LYS A 708 -48.96 0.84 7.52
N LYS A 709 -48.87 1.98 8.23
CA LYS A 709 -47.60 2.69 8.37
C LYS A 709 -46.67 1.85 9.28
N ARG A 710 -45.50 1.55 8.82
CA ARG A 710 -44.44 0.88 9.58
C ARG A 710 -43.23 1.78 9.72
N GLU A 711 -42.51 1.57 10.81
CA GLU A 711 -41.26 2.25 11.10
C GLU A 711 -40.17 1.21 11.19
N ALA A 712 -38.97 1.57 10.69
CA ALA A 712 -37.80 0.72 10.73
C ALA A 712 -36.53 1.55 10.85
N LEU A 713 -35.43 0.87 11.20
CA LEU A 713 -34.06 1.42 11.15
C LEU A 713 -33.44 1.16 9.81
N THR A 714 -32.73 2.12 9.33
CA THR A 714 -31.83 1.99 8.19
C THR A 714 -30.39 2.22 8.62
N THR A 715 -29.45 1.65 7.90
CA THR A 715 -28.01 1.77 8.16
C THR A 715 -27.39 2.75 7.19
N ASN A 716 -26.77 3.79 7.71
CA ASN A 716 -25.88 4.67 6.95
C ASN A 716 -24.44 4.30 7.21
N TYR A 717 -23.62 4.37 6.18
CA TYR A 717 -22.17 4.20 6.29
C TYR A 717 -21.49 5.54 6.13
N TYR A 718 -20.54 5.85 7.00
CA TYR A 718 -19.76 7.06 6.88
C TYR A 718 -18.29 6.80 7.19
N ALA A 719 -17.42 7.54 6.52
CA ALA A 719 -16.00 7.46 6.80
C ALA A 719 -15.67 8.23 8.07
N ASN A 720 -14.83 7.67 8.91
CA ASN A 720 -14.42 8.27 10.17
C ASN A 720 -12.92 8.04 10.42
N ASN A 721 -12.42 8.73 11.44
CA ASN A 721 -11.10 8.47 11.98
C ASN A 721 -11.23 7.58 13.22
N CYS A 722 -10.52 6.48 13.25
CA CYS A 722 -10.41 5.64 14.43
C CYS A 722 -9.87 6.44 15.61
N GLY A 723 -10.62 6.52 16.70
CA GLY A 723 -10.23 7.24 17.91
C GLY A 723 -9.08 6.59 18.67
N SER A 724 -8.78 5.33 18.37
CA SER A 724 -7.79 4.52 19.09
C SER A 724 -6.52 4.34 18.24
N PRO A 725 -5.32 4.63 18.80
CA PRO A 725 -4.07 4.48 18.06
C PRO A 725 -3.64 3.01 17.95
N SER A 726 -3.03 2.67 16.83
CA SER A 726 -2.29 1.42 16.67
C SER A 726 -0.79 1.62 16.87
N ASN A 727 -0.14 0.64 17.49
CA ASN A 727 1.28 0.70 17.82
C ASN A 727 2.04 -0.44 17.13
N ARG A 728 3.16 -0.09 16.46
CA ARG A 728 4.11 -1.01 15.84
C ARG A 728 5.49 -0.73 16.39
N TYR A 729 6.22 -1.77 16.70
CA TYR A 729 7.58 -1.66 17.21
C TYR A 729 8.41 -2.85 16.76
N GLY A 730 9.71 -2.66 16.72
CA GLY A 730 10.57 -3.77 16.31
C GLY A 730 12.06 -3.47 16.41
N LEU A 731 12.81 -4.51 16.10
CA LEU A 731 14.27 -4.49 16.03
C LEU A 731 14.69 -5.17 14.72
N GLU A 732 15.51 -4.53 13.95
CA GLU A 732 16.14 -5.09 12.75
C GLU A 732 17.64 -5.24 13.02
N TRP A 733 18.24 -6.35 12.60
CA TRP A 733 19.67 -6.58 12.69
C TRP A 733 20.24 -7.09 11.38
N VAL A 734 21.47 -6.70 11.10
CA VAL A 734 22.27 -7.18 9.98
C VAL A 734 23.70 -7.36 10.44
N ILE A 735 24.27 -8.53 10.22
CA ILE A 735 25.65 -8.86 10.50
C ILE A 735 26.29 -9.37 9.20
N ASP A 736 27.13 -8.54 8.60
CA ASP A 736 27.96 -8.92 7.45
C ASP A 736 29.33 -9.35 7.98
N PHE A 737 29.65 -10.62 7.86
CA PHE A 737 30.93 -11.16 8.29
C PHE A 737 32.03 -10.75 7.33
N ALA A 738 33.26 -10.65 7.87
CA ALA A 738 34.44 -10.41 7.06
C ALA A 738 34.58 -11.51 5.99
N ARG A 739 34.79 -11.11 4.76
CA ARG A 739 34.91 -12.03 3.62
C ARG A 739 36.00 -13.08 3.85
N ILE A 740 35.69 -14.31 3.63
CA ILE A 740 36.62 -15.45 3.69
C ILE A 740 37.40 -15.45 2.35
N LYS A 741 38.55 -14.78 2.34
CA LYS A 741 39.33 -14.51 1.11
C LYS A 741 39.73 -15.79 0.34
N PRO A 742 40.20 -16.90 0.97
CA PRO A 742 40.65 -18.08 0.22
C PRO A 742 39.60 -18.69 -0.70
N ILE A 743 38.34 -18.65 -0.28
CA ILE A 743 37.18 -19.21 -1.01
C ILE A 743 36.26 -18.12 -1.57
N ASN A 744 36.62 -16.86 -1.45
CA ASN A 744 35.83 -15.72 -1.88
C ASN A 744 34.35 -15.76 -1.43
N THR A 745 34.13 -16.16 -0.17
CA THR A 745 32.79 -16.36 0.40
C THR A 745 32.42 -15.24 1.35
N GLU A 746 31.26 -14.72 1.18
CA GLU A 746 30.60 -13.75 2.06
C GLU A 746 29.48 -14.44 2.83
N ILE A 747 29.38 -14.13 4.11
CA ILE A 747 28.33 -14.64 5.01
C ILE A 747 27.60 -13.45 5.60
N ARG A 748 26.28 -13.50 5.56
CA ARG A 748 25.40 -12.50 6.18
C ARG A 748 24.36 -13.18 7.04
N LEU A 749 24.18 -12.66 8.24
CA LEU A 749 23.08 -12.99 9.14
C LEU A 749 22.22 -11.76 9.31
N ASP A 750 20.95 -11.82 8.92
CA ASP A 750 20.01 -10.73 9.10
C ASP A 750 18.71 -11.22 9.72
N GLY A 751 17.95 -10.30 10.29
CA GLY A 751 16.66 -10.65 10.84
C GLY A 751 15.89 -9.45 11.36
N SER A 752 14.68 -9.75 11.82
CA SER A 752 13.80 -8.75 12.42
C SER A 752 12.92 -9.35 13.50
N PHE A 753 12.72 -8.58 14.55
CA PHE A 753 11.60 -8.70 15.48
C PHE A 753 10.56 -7.64 15.12
N TYR A 754 9.30 -8.04 15.05
CA TYR A 754 8.16 -7.18 14.80
C TYR A 754 7.09 -7.41 15.86
N GLY A 755 6.50 -6.33 16.37
CA GLY A 755 5.38 -6.34 17.30
C GLY A 755 4.31 -5.33 16.87
N TYR A 756 3.06 -5.71 17.05
CA TYR A 756 1.88 -4.89 16.79
C TYR A 756 0.86 -5.08 17.91
N LYS A 757 0.27 -3.99 18.36
CA LYS A 757 -0.88 -4.01 19.26
C LYS A 757 -1.85 -2.88 18.88
N TYR A 758 -3.12 -3.23 18.82
CA TYR A 758 -4.24 -2.33 18.59
C TYR A 758 -5.43 -2.77 19.43
N VAL A 759 -6.09 -1.83 20.09
CA VAL A 759 -7.39 -2.01 20.72
C VAL A 759 -8.21 -0.78 20.41
N ASP A 760 -9.40 -0.97 19.90
CA ASP A 760 -10.34 0.10 19.63
C ASP A 760 -11.22 0.35 20.85
N TYR A 761 -11.22 1.59 21.33
CA TYR A 761 -12.04 2.06 22.44
C TYR A 761 -13.12 3.05 22.00
N SER A 762 -13.29 3.26 20.70
CA SER A 762 -14.34 4.13 20.16
C SER A 762 -15.71 3.55 20.47
N MET A 763 -16.69 4.40 20.74
CA MET A 763 -18.07 3.93 20.87
C MET A 763 -18.67 3.75 19.48
N VAL A 764 -19.17 2.56 19.18
CA VAL A 764 -19.79 2.22 17.89
C VAL A 764 -21.20 1.69 18.06
N GLU A 765 -22.03 1.95 17.08
CA GLU A 765 -23.42 1.50 17.04
C GLU A 765 -23.57 0.20 16.26
N TYR A 766 -24.50 -0.62 16.70
CA TYR A 766 -24.95 -1.79 15.95
C TYR A 766 -26.44 -2.06 16.21
N SER A 767 -27.17 -2.33 15.14
CA SER A 767 -28.53 -2.84 15.19
C SER A 767 -28.74 -3.97 14.18
N PRO A 768 -29.32 -5.11 14.55
CA PRO A 768 -29.68 -6.18 13.63
C PRO A 768 -30.96 -5.84 12.85
N THR A 769 -30.88 -4.87 11.95
CA THR A 769 -32.03 -4.29 11.22
C THR A 769 -32.87 -5.30 10.41
N THR A 770 -32.34 -6.50 10.16
CA THR A 770 -33.04 -7.59 9.48
C THR A 770 -33.84 -8.47 10.40
N GLN A 771 -33.72 -8.33 11.74
CA GLN A 771 -34.48 -9.06 12.72
C GLN A 771 -35.84 -8.37 12.98
N LEU A 772 -36.73 -9.12 13.58
CA LEU A 772 -38.02 -8.60 14.05
C LEU A 772 -38.03 -8.60 15.56
N MET A 773 -38.80 -7.70 16.12
CA MET A 773 -39.18 -7.73 17.56
C MET A 773 -40.07 -8.94 17.86
N SER A 774 -40.18 -9.31 19.13
CA SER A 774 -41.04 -10.39 19.60
C SER A 774 -42.52 -10.20 19.25
N ASP A 775 -42.93 -8.98 18.90
CA ASP A 775 -44.27 -8.65 18.45
C ASP A 775 -44.45 -8.66 16.92
N GLY A 776 -43.40 -9.03 16.19
CA GLY A 776 -43.39 -9.10 14.72
C GLY A 776 -43.17 -7.74 14.01
N THR A 777 -42.90 -6.66 14.76
CA THR A 777 -42.53 -5.37 14.18
C THR A 777 -41.05 -5.32 13.81
N PRO A 778 -40.61 -4.40 12.93
CA PRO A 778 -39.18 -4.18 12.65
C PRO A 778 -38.39 -3.87 13.91
N TYR A 779 -37.12 -4.33 13.93
CA TYR A 779 -36.26 -4.18 15.10
C TYR A 779 -35.95 -2.70 15.39
N LYS A 780 -36.04 -2.30 16.68
CA LYS A 780 -36.00 -0.90 17.08
C LYS A 780 -34.85 -0.53 18.03
N TYR A 781 -34.07 -1.51 18.51
CA TYR A 781 -32.98 -1.25 19.45
C TYR A 781 -31.66 -1.04 18.72
N ILE A 782 -30.87 -0.12 19.26
CA ILE A 782 -29.49 0.18 18.82
C ILE A 782 -28.58 -0.12 20.00
N GLY A 783 -27.62 -1.01 19.83
CA GLY A 783 -26.60 -1.29 20.84
C GLY A 783 -25.38 -0.41 20.65
N HIS A 784 -24.83 0.12 21.73
CA HIS A 784 -23.63 0.95 21.78
C HIS A 784 -22.50 0.16 22.43
N TYR A 785 -21.42 -0.10 21.66
CA TYR A 785 -20.31 -0.98 22.07
C TYR A 785 -19.02 -0.18 22.16
N VAL A 786 -18.16 -0.55 23.10
CA VAL A 786 -16.78 -0.08 23.14
C VAL A 786 -15.97 -0.81 22.07
N GLY A 787 -15.42 -0.08 21.13
CA GLY A 787 -14.78 -0.62 19.96
C GLY A 787 -15.78 -1.25 18.99
N LYS A 788 -15.32 -2.07 18.08
CA LYS A 788 -16.19 -2.70 17.07
C LYS A 788 -17.30 -3.53 17.70
N SER A 789 -18.48 -3.52 17.09
CA SER A 789 -19.66 -4.27 17.50
C SER A 789 -19.50 -5.79 17.35
N GLY A 790 -18.33 -6.33 17.59
CA GLY A 790 -18.03 -7.75 17.48
C GLY A 790 -17.45 -8.33 18.75
N ILE A 791 -17.04 -9.58 18.69
CA ILE A 791 -16.44 -10.28 19.80
C ILE A 791 -15.09 -9.65 20.17
N ALA A 792 -14.23 -9.37 19.19
CA ALA A 792 -12.94 -8.75 19.42
C ALA A 792 -12.96 -7.28 19.01
N ASN A 793 -12.35 -6.42 19.81
CA ASN A 793 -12.10 -5.03 19.49
C ASN A 793 -10.60 -4.71 19.32
N GLY A 794 -9.75 -5.71 19.31
CA GLY A 794 -8.31 -5.51 19.13
C GLY A 794 -7.56 -6.78 18.74
N ALA A 795 -6.28 -6.61 18.50
CA ALA A 795 -5.36 -7.69 18.20
C ALA A 795 -3.92 -7.35 18.63
N GLU A 796 -3.17 -8.39 18.96
CA GLU A 796 -1.74 -8.35 19.20
C GLU A 796 -1.05 -9.37 18.31
N SER A 797 0.06 -8.98 17.66
CA SER A 797 0.88 -9.88 16.85
C SER A 797 2.36 -9.64 17.10
N LYS A 798 3.16 -10.72 17.08
CA LYS A 798 4.62 -10.65 17.15
C LYS A 798 5.24 -11.65 16.18
N ARG A 799 6.40 -11.30 15.65
CA ARG A 799 7.12 -12.16 14.72
C ARG A 799 8.63 -11.98 14.88
N ILE A 800 9.38 -13.08 14.85
CA ILE A 800 10.84 -13.09 14.75
C ILE A 800 11.22 -13.91 13.54
N ASN A 801 11.91 -13.29 12.61
CA ASN A 801 12.50 -13.95 11.45
C ASN A 801 14.02 -13.73 11.45
N ALA A 802 14.78 -14.73 11.03
CA ALA A 802 16.22 -14.63 10.83
C ALA A 802 16.62 -15.34 9.54
N ASN A 803 17.61 -14.81 8.84
CA ASN A 803 18.10 -15.35 7.58
C ASN A 803 19.61 -15.46 7.62
N LEU A 804 20.15 -16.57 7.12
CA LEU A 804 21.57 -16.78 6.88
C LEU A 804 21.80 -16.86 5.37
N THR A 805 22.54 -15.93 4.82
CA THR A 805 22.91 -15.90 3.40
C THR A 805 24.41 -16.17 3.25
N ILE A 806 24.75 -17.13 2.41
CA ILE A 806 26.13 -17.50 2.07
C ILE A 806 26.28 -17.32 0.57
N THR A 807 27.20 -16.47 0.14
CA THR A 807 27.48 -16.22 -1.27
C THR A 807 28.95 -16.45 -1.58
N THR A 808 29.22 -17.38 -2.47
CA THR A 808 30.56 -17.72 -2.93
C THR A 808 30.73 -17.25 -4.37
N HIS A 809 31.74 -16.43 -4.58
CA HIS A 809 32.13 -15.96 -5.89
C HIS A 809 33.37 -16.71 -6.38
N ILE A 810 33.31 -17.35 -7.55
CA ILE A 810 34.37 -18.14 -8.15
C ILE A 810 34.82 -17.46 -9.45
N PRO A 811 35.77 -16.51 -9.38
CA PRO A 811 36.15 -15.69 -10.53
C PRO A 811 36.75 -16.49 -11.69
N SER A 812 37.54 -17.57 -11.38
CA SER A 812 38.18 -18.41 -12.38
C SER A 812 37.23 -19.02 -13.40
N VAL A 813 35.98 -19.30 -12.95
CA VAL A 813 34.94 -19.83 -13.83
C VAL A 813 33.75 -18.86 -13.99
N ARG A 814 33.91 -17.62 -13.54
CA ARG A 814 32.84 -16.58 -13.61
C ARG A 814 31.52 -17.07 -13.08
N MET A 815 31.51 -17.58 -11.86
CA MET A 815 30.33 -18.18 -11.27
C MET A 815 30.06 -17.60 -9.86
N ILE A 816 28.80 -17.38 -9.56
CA ILE A 816 28.32 -17.08 -8.21
C ILE A 816 27.36 -18.18 -7.77
N VAL A 817 27.54 -18.63 -6.55
CA VAL A 817 26.67 -19.58 -5.87
C VAL A 817 26.17 -18.90 -4.60
N SER A 818 24.86 -18.84 -4.43
CA SER A 818 24.24 -18.27 -3.23
C SER A 818 23.26 -19.24 -2.62
N MET A 819 23.30 -19.36 -1.29
CA MET A 819 22.34 -20.10 -0.48
C MET A 819 21.81 -19.19 0.62
N LYS A 820 20.49 -19.11 0.75
CA LYS A 820 19.81 -18.37 1.82
C LYS A 820 18.95 -19.33 2.63
N VAL A 821 19.25 -19.50 3.90
CA VAL A 821 18.39 -20.21 4.86
C VAL A 821 17.53 -19.18 5.56
N GLU A 822 16.23 -19.38 5.55
CA GLU A 822 15.21 -18.53 6.16
C GLU A 822 14.58 -19.26 7.35
N ALA A 823 14.53 -18.61 8.50
CA ALA A 823 13.94 -19.12 9.72
C ALA A 823 12.84 -18.19 10.21
N SER A 824 11.64 -18.71 10.37
CA SER A 824 10.59 -18.06 11.16
C SER A 824 10.63 -18.65 12.55
N LEU A 825 11.27 -17.94 13.47
CA LEU A 825 11.55 -18.43 14.82
C LEU A 825 10.38 -18.30 15.77
N MET A 826 9.54 -17.29 15.56
CA MET A 826 8.34 -17.03 16.33
C MET A 826 7.28 -16.34 15.47
N ARG A 827 6.06 -16.84 15.54
CA ARG A 827 4.84 -16.12 15.14
C ARG A 827 3.85 -16.23 16.27
N TYR A 828 3.33 -15.08 16.67
CA TYR A 828 2.35 -14.97 17.72
C TYR A 828 1.20 -14.10 17.23
N HIS A 829 -0.02 -14.51 17.52
CA HIS A 829 -1.23 -13.74 17.30
C HIS A 829 -2.24 -13.97 18.41
N ARG A 830 -2.97 -12.94 18.77
CA ARG A 830 -4.09 -12.99 19.71
C ARG A 830 -5.11 -11.91 19.37
N TYR A 831 -6.37 -12.28 19.38
CA TYR A 831 -7.45 -11.31 19.43
C TYR A 831 -7.61 -10.77 20.84
N LEU A 832 -8.00 -9.50 20.98
CA LEU A 832 -8.22 -8.81 22.24
C LEU A 832 -9.68 -8.37 22.32
N SER A 833 -10.21 -8.35 23.53
CA SER A 833 -11.50 -7.80 23.86
C SER A 833 -11.36 -7.07 25.20
N GLU A 834 -11.02 -5.77 25.12
CA GLU A 834 -10.68 -4.94 26.28
C GLU A 834 -11.61 -3.74 26.34
N GLY A 835 -12.13 -3.42 27.54
CA GLY A 835 -12.83 -2.16 27.83
C GLY A 835 -11.84 -1.00 28.01
N VAL A 836 -12.37 0.21 28.20
CA VAL A 836 -11.56 1.43 28.42
C VAL A 836 -10.67 1.32 29.67
N ASP A 837 -11.15 0.61 30.68
CA ASP A 837 -10.42 0.31 31.92
C ASP A 837 -9.37 -0.82 31.78
N GLY A 838 -9.25 -1.40 30.59
CA GLY A 838 -8.38 -2.55 30.33
C GLY A 838 -8.94 -3.89 30.79
N ALA A 839 -10.15 -3.92 31.37
CA ALA A 839 -10.81 -5.14 31.73
C ALA A 839 -11.32 -5.90 30.50
N GLN A 840 -11.56 -7.20 30.66
CA GLN A 840 -12.12 -8.01 29.59
C GLN A 840 -13.58 -7.62 29.34
N ARG A 841 -13.90 -7.28 28.09
CA ARG A 841 -15.23 -6.88 27.63
C ARG A 841 -16.18 -8.07 27.42
N THR A 842 -15.65 -9.26 27.20
CA THR A 842 -16.39 -10.48 26.92
C THR A 842 -16.60 -11.32 28.15
N TYR A 843 -17.70 -12.06 28.18
CA TYR A 843 -18.10 -12.93 29.27
C TYR A 843 -18.33 -14.35 28.77
N ALA A 844 -18.03 -15.35 29.57
CA ALA A 844 -18.37 -16.73 29.30
C ALA A 844 -19.84 -17.01 29.61
N THR A 845 -20.42 -17.97 28.89
CA THR A 845 -21.79 -18.46 29.15
C THR A 845 -21.77 -19.95 29.48
N SER A 846 -22.68 -20.38 30.31
CA SER A 846 -22.77 -21.76 30.83
C SER A 846 -23.39 -22.76 29.85
N SER A 847 -24.04 -22.29 28.77
CA SER A 847 -24.69 -23.17 27.81
C SER A 847 -24.60 -22.70 26.38
N SER A 848 -24.75 -23.63 25.45
CA SER A 848 -24.71 -23.33 24.01
C SER A 848 -25.82 -22.41 23.51
N SER A 849 -26.93 -22.32 24.25
CA SER A 849 -28.08 -21.44 23.95
C SER A 849 -28.13 -20.21 24.85
N GLY A 850 -27.31 -20.11 25.89
CA GLY A 850 -27.36 -19.05 26.89
C GLY A 850 -26.67 -17.77 26.42
N TRP A 851 -27.23 -16.63 26.85
CA TRP A 851 -26.64 -15.30 26.67
C TRP A 851 -26.16 -14.71 27.99
N LEU A 852 -26.51 -15.34 29.13
CA LEU A 852 -26.18 -14.84 30.47
C LEU A 852 -24.76 -15.29 30.85
N PRO A 853 -24.05 -14.48 31.66
CA PRO A 853 -22.76 -14.86 32.20
C PRO A 853 -22.84 -16.19 32.99
N ALA A 854 -21.82 -17.00 32.91
CA ALA A 854 -21.70 -18.19 33.73
C ALA A 854 -21.38 -17.81 35.18
N ASP A 855 -22.09 -18.41 36.16
CA ASP A 855 -21.78 -18.26 37.58
C ASP A 855 -20.69 -19.24 38.04
N ASP A 856 -20.34 -20.21 37.20
CA ASP A 856 -19.34 -21.23 37.50
C ASP A 856 -17.93 -20.73 37.14
N PRO A 857 -16.98 -20.78 38.08
CA PRO A 857 -15.57 -20.41 37.80
C PRO A 857 -14.87 -21.32 36.81
N SER A 858 -15.42 -22.52 36.47
CA SER A 858 -14.91 -23.41 35.44
C SER A 858 -15.27 -23.01 34.01
N PHE A 859 -15.77 -21.81 33.79
CA PHE A 859 -16.23 -21.32 32.50
C PHE A 859 -15.15 -21.33 31.38
N MET A 860 -13.92 -21.59 31.71
CA MET A 860 -12.84 -21.80 30.75
C MET A 860 -12.88 -23.19 30.09
N ASP A 861 -13.84 -24.05 30.42
CA ASP A 861 -14.09 -25.29 29.69
C ASP A 861 -14.41 -24.98 28.22
N ARG A 862 -13.92 -25.77 27.32
CA ARG A 862 -14.10 -25.66 25.87
C ARG A 862 -15.55 -25.67 25.39
N ARG A 863 -16.47 -26.12 26.20
CA ARG A 863 -17.91 -26.12 25.91
C ARG A 863 -18.60 -24.82 26.20
N VAL A 864 -17.89 -23.84 26.73
CA VAL A 864 -18.46 -22.55 27.12
C VAL A 864 -18.29 -21.55 25.97
N LEU A 865 -19.31 -20.81 25.68
CA LEU A 865 -19.32 -19.74 24.69
C LEU A 865 -18.89 -18.42 25.31
N THR A 866 -18.25 -17.58 24.50
CA THR A 866 -17.90 -16.21 24.88
C THR A 866 -18.92 -15.23 24.28
N VAL A 867 -19.47 -14.35 25.11
CA VAL A 867 -20.48 -13.35 24.75
C VAL A 867 -19.92 -11.94 24.96
N THR A 868 -20.26 -11.04 24.04
CA THR A 868 -20.04 -9.61 24.16
C THR A 868 -21.37 -8.89 24.19
N TYR A 869 -21.57 -8.02 25.17
CA TYR A 869 -22.72 -7.15 25.30
C TYR A 869 -22.38 -5.73 24.85
N PRO A 870 -23.37 -4.95 24.39
CA PRO A 870 -23.19 -3.50 24.32
C PRO A 870 -23.07 -2.93 25.74
N GLU A 871 -22.42 -1.79 25.89
CA GLU A 871 -22.37 -1.02 27.14
C GLU A 871 -23.75 -0.42 27.45
N TYR A 872 -24.35 0.16 26.40
CA TYR A 872 -25.66 0.78 26.43
C TYR A 872 -26.50 0.29 25.26
N TYR A 873 -27.82 0.51 25.37
CA TYR A 873 -28.72 0.46 24.22
C TYR A 873 -29.65 1.65 24.23
N SER A 874 -30.13 2.02 23.07
CA SER A 874 -31.18 3.04 22.88
C SER A 874 -32.28 2.51 21.97
N THR A 875 -33.34 3.28 21.80
CA THR A 875 -34.38 3.02 20.80
C THR A 875 -34.29 4.04 19.68
N TYR A 876 -34.83 3.73 18.51
CA TYR A 876 -34.87 4.69 17.41
C TYR A 876 -35.77 5.89 17.69
N ASP A 877 -36.67 5.82 18.67
CA ASP A 877 -37.50 6.94 19.10
C ASP A 877 -36.74 7.91 20.00
N ASN A 878 -35.79 7.40 20.79
CA ASN A 878 -34.96 8.15 21.73
C ASN A 878 -33.49 7.69 21.59
N PRO A 879 -32.81 8.04 20.50
CA PRO A 879 -31.44 7.56 20.23
C PRO A 879 -30.41 8.09 21.25
N ASP A 880 -30.67 9.25 21.86
CA ASP A 880 -29.78 9.88 22.84
C ASP A 880 -30.00 9.33 24.28
N GLU A 881 -31.04 8.56 24.53
CA GLU A 881 -31.31 7.94 25.82
C GLU A 881 -30.53 6.62 25.95
N LEU A 882 -29.30 6.68 26.48
CA LEU A 882 -28.42 5.53 26.65
C LEU A 882 -28.81 4.75 27.93
N ILE A 883 -29.43 3.59 27.77
CA ILE A 883 -29.84 2.71 28.85
C ILE A 883 -28.74 1.67 29.11
N PRO A 884 -28.22 1.52 30.35
CA PRO A 884 -27.23 0.49 30.68
C PRO A 884 -27.71 -0.91 30.30
N PHE A 885 -27.01 -1.58 29.40
CA PHE A 885 -27.49 -2.82 28.80
C PHE A 885 -27.53 -3.98 29.80
N LYS A 886 -26.40 -4.24 30.45
CA LYS A 886 -26.23 -5.44 31.29
C LYS A 886 -27.25 -5.55 32.41
N GLU A 887 -27.49 -4.45 33.10
CA GLU A 887 -28.47 -4.41 34.19
C GLU A 887 -29.88 -4.68 33.69
N LYS A 888 -30.28 -4.02 32.61
CA LYS A 888 -31.60 -4.18 32.03
C LYS A 888 -31.79 -5.57 31.42
N PHE A 889 -30.75 -6.14 30.83
CA PHE A 889 -30.78 -7.47 30.23
C PHE A 889 -30.93 -8.56 31.31
N LEU A 890 -30.18 -8.47 32.42
CA LEU A 890 -30.31 -9.37 33.58
C LEU A 890 -31.68 -9.24 34.27
N TRP A 891 -32.20 -8.01 34.37
CA TRP A 891 -33.55 -7.81 34.90
C TRP A 891 -34.59 -8.44 33.96
N ALA A 892 -34.49 -8.22 32.66
CA ALA A 892 -35.43 -8.73 31.66
C ALA A 892 -35.46 -10.27 31.64
N SER A 893 -34.31 -10.94 31.84
CA SER A 893 -34.24 -12.41 31.88
C SER A 893 -35.12 -13.04 32.98
N LYS A 894 -35.38 -12.29 34.07
CA LYS A 894 -36.19 -12.75 35.19
C LYS A 894 -37.66 -12.25 35.12
N ASN A 895 -37.87 -11.05 34.53
CA ASN A 895 -39.14 -10.33 34.70
C ASN A 895 -39.88 -10.11 33.37
N ASN A 896 -39.17 -10.13 32.22
CA ASN A 896 -39.81 -9.83 30.94
C ASN A 896 -39.16 -10.66 29.79
N PRO A 897 -39.67 -11.89 29.54
CA PRO A 897 -39.09 -12.78 28.50
C PRO A 897 -39.12 -12.20 27.07
N LYS A 898 -40.10 -11.36 26.74
CA LYS A 898 -40.16 -10.70 25.43
C LYS A 898 -39.03 -9.72 25.27
N LEU A 899 -38.86 -8.80 26.21
CA LEU A 899 -37.74 -7.84 26.19
C LEU A 899 -36.38 -8.56 26.25
N TYR A 900 -36.26 -9.64 27.03
CA TYR A 900 -35.05 -10.44 27.04
C TYR A 900 -34.71 -11.03 25.66
N GLY A 901 -35.70 -11.59 24.97
CA GLY A 901 -35.56 -12.10 23.63
C GLY A 901 -35.14 -11.02 22.64
N ASP A 902 -35.77 -9.85 22.71
CA ASP A 902 -35.46 -8.72 21.83
C ASP A 902 -34.06 -8.18 22.09
N LEU A 903 -33.65 -7.98 23.33
CA LEU A 903 -32.32 -7.51 23.69
C LEU A 903 -31.21 -8.54 23.39
N SER A 904 -31.53 -9.85 23.40
CA SER A 904 -30.57 -10.88 23.07
C SER A 904 -30.04 -10.78 21.62
N ASN A 905 -30.78 -10.15 20.71
CA ASN A 905 -30.35 -9.89 19.33
C ASN A 905 -29.20 -8.86 19.26
N LEU A 906 -28.97 -8.10 20.32
CA LEU A 906 -27.81 -7.23 20.45
C LEU A 906 -26.58 -7.95 21.01
N CYS A 907 -26.68 -9.18 21.48
CA CYS A 907 -25.57 -9.91 22.05
C CYS A 907 -24.78 -10.61 20.94
N HIS A 908 -23.46 -10.42 20.91
CA HIS A 908 -22.57 -11.17 20.02
C HIS A 908 -21.92 -12.32 20.76
N ARG A 909 -21.88 -13.49 20.14
CA ARG A 909 -21.22 -14.67 20.71
C ARG A 909 -20.35 -15.40 19.71
N THR A 910 -19.35 -16.12 20.21
CA THR A 910 -18.55 -17.05 19.43
C THR A 910 -18.73 -18.47 19.96
N VAL A 911 -18.77 -19.41 19.04
CA VAL A 911 -18.83 -20.85 19.36
C VAL A 911 -17.46 -21.46 19.67
N TYR A 912 -16.39 -20.65 19.58
CA TYR A 912 -15.02 -21.12 19.80
C TYR A 912 -14.50 -20.62 21.16
N ASP A 913 -14.32 -21.51 22.09
CA ASP A 913 -13.73 -21.27 23.41
C ASP A 913 -12.33 -20.68 23.34
N TYR A 914 -11.57 -21.04 22.28
CA TYR A 914 -10.18 -20.62 22.07
C TYR A 914 -10.05 -19.32 21.25
N TYR A 915 -11.14 -18.57 21.02
CA TYR A 915 -11.09 -17.36 20.15
C TYR A 915 -10.04 -16.34 20.62
N PHE A 916 -9.91 -16.14 21.93
CA PHE A 916 -8.94 -15.22 22.54
C PHE A 916 -7.64 -15.90 23.00
N ALA A 917 -7.47 -17.17 22.70
CA ALA A 917 -6.25 -17.88 23.06
C ALA A 917 -5.03 -17.30 22.37
N LYS A 918 -3.89 -17.36 23.05
CA LYS A 918 -2.58 -17.04 22.47
C LYS A 918 -2.23 -18.09 21.43
N ASP A 919 -1.98 -17.67 20.22
CA ASP A 919 -1.58 -18.55 19.13
C ASP A 919 -0.09 -18.36 18.83
N TYR A 920 0.71 -19.34 19.21
CA TYR A 920 2.10 -19.46 18.82
C TYR A 920 2.21 -20.51 17.74
N ILE A 921 2.79 -20.13 16.62
CA ILE A 921 3.12 -21.05 15.53
C ILE A 921 4.55 -21.56 15.75
N SER A 922 4.74 -22.86 15.68
CA SER A 922 6.06 -23.48 15.85
C SER A 922 7.06 -22.94 14.83
N PRO A 923 8.37 -22.90 15.18
CA PRO A 923 9.40 -22.50 14.22
C PRO A 923 9.37 -23.35 12.96
N TYR A 924 9.65 -22.71 11.82
CA TYR A 924 9.84 -23.40 10.55
C TYR A 924 10.99 -22.77 9.76
N PHE A 925 11.58 -23.58 8.91
CA PHE A 925 12.77 -23.23 8.14
C PHE A 925 12.53 -23.48 6.65
N SER A 926 13.19 -22.70 5.84
CA SER A 926 13.24 -22.87 4.39
C SER A 926 14.63 -22.52 3.86
N ALA A 927 14.97 -22.99 2.68
CA ALA A 927 16.21 -22.65 2.03
C ALA A 927 15.99 -22.33 0.56
N ASN A 928 16.78 -21.35 0.09
CA ASN A 928 16.80 -20.88 -1.28
C ASN A 928 18.21 -21.04 -1.83
N PHE A 929 18.33 -21.48 -3.06
CA PHE A 929 19.60 -21.72 -3.73
C PHE A 929 19.60 -21.05 -5.09
N SER A 930 20.71 -20.41 -5.46
CA SER A 930 20.88 -19.85 -6.79
C SER A 930 22.30 -19.99 -7.27
N VAL A 931 22.44 -20.21 -8.59
CA VAL A 931 23.73 -20.25 -9.29
C VAL A 931 23.61 -19.36 -10.50
N THR A 932 24.58 -18.46 -10.67
CA THR A 932 24.72 -17.68 -11.89
C THR A 932 26.07 -17.95 -12.52
N LYS A 933 26.09 -18.29 -13.81
CA LYS A 933 27.28 -18.51 -14.62
C LYS A 933 27.32 -17.49 -15.76
N GLU A 934 28.41 -16.75 -15.87
CA GLU A 934 28.67 -15.93 -17.05
C GLU A 934 29.46 -16.72 -18.12
N ILE A 935 29.10 -16.53 -19.36
CA ILE A 935 29.74 -17.09 -20.56
C ILE A 935 30.30 -15.91 -21.36
N GLY A 936 31.63 -15.68 -21.19
CA GLY A 936 32.23 -14.46 -21.71
C GLY A 936 31.58 -13.20 -21.14
N ASP A 937 31.61 -12.12 -21.91
CA ASP A 937 30.92 -10.87 -21.57
C ASP A 937 29.55 -10.75 -22.28
N ILE A 938 29.16 -11.85 -22.97
CA ILE A 938 28.03 -11.86 -23.91
C ILE A 938 26.77 -12.47 -23.24
N ALA A 939 26.91 -13.48 -22.37
CA ALA A 939 25.78 -14.18 -21.83
C ALA A 939 25.92 -14.49 -20.33
N SER A 940 24.79 -14.57 -19.63
CA SER A 940 24.72 -15.16 -18.29
C SER A 940 23.52 -16.07 -18.16
N ILE A 941 23.69 -17.17 -17.44
CA ILE A 941 22.63 -18.13 -17.12
C ILE A 941 22.54 -18.20 -15.61
N SER A 942 21.36 -17.97 -15.09
CA SER A 942 21.07 -18.10 -13.68
C SER A 942 20.01 -19.16 -13.48
N PHE A 943 20.25 -20.09 -12.56
CA PHE A 943 19.30 -21.08 -12.07
C PHE A 943 18.98 -20.79 -10.62
N TYR A 944 17.74 -21.00 -10.21
CA TYR A 944 17.33 -20.86 -8.83
C TYR A 944 16.31 -21.92 -8.40
N ALA A 945 16.36 -22.30 -7.12
CA ALA A 945 15.39 -23.15 -6.46
C ALA A 945 15.08 -22.54 -5.10
N ASN A 946 13.85 -22.08 -4.93
CA ASN A 946 13.43 -21.37 -3.74
C ASN A 946 12.49 -22.24 -2.90
N ASN A 947 12.66 -22.17 -1.58
CA ASN A 947 11.91 -22.96 -0.61
C ASN A 947 12.05 -24.48 -0.85
N PHE A 948 13.22 -24.93 -1.33
CA PHE A 948 13.47 -26.33 -1.65
C PHE A 948 13.58 -27.21 -0.39
N PHE A 949 13.99 -26.61 0.72
CA PHE A 949 14.03 -27.25 2.03
C PHE A 949 13.11 -26.47 2.96
N ARG A 950 12.09 -27.13 3.46
CA ARG A 950 11.13 -26.59 4.40
C ARG A 950 10.85 -27.64 5.48
N ASN A 951 10.45 -27.20 6.66
CA ASN A 951 10.25 -28.02 7.85
C ASN A 951 9.12 -29.05 7.64
N LEU A 952 9.38 -30.10 6.82
CA LEU A 952 8.45 -31.18 6.46
C LEU A 952 7.01 -30.74 6.16
N GLY A 953 6.84 -29.47 5.86
CA GLY A 953 5.55 -28.89 5.53
C GLY A 953 4.51 -28.85 6.65
N GLN A 954 4.93 -28.94 7.91
CA GLN A 954 4.00 -28.90 9.04
C GLN A 954 4.38 -27.82 10.04
N VAL A 955 3.39 -27.09 10.52
CA VAL A 955 3.53 -26.17 11.64
C VAL A 955 2.45 -26.47 12.68
N TYR A 956 2.83 -26.34 13.95
CA TYR A 956 1.94 -26.53 15.08
C TYR A 956 1.40 -25.19 15.56
N SER A 957 0.09 -25.10 15.79
CA SER A 957 -0.57 -23.96 16.41
C SER A 957 -0.95 -24.30 17.85
N THR A 958 -0.50 -23.48 18.80
CA THR A 958 -0.87 -23.65 20.22
C THR A 958 -2.34 -23.36 20.48
N LYS A 959 -2.96 -22.51 19.67
CA LYS A 959 -4.37 -22.18 19.74
C LYS A 959 -5.26 -23.35 19.35
N THR A 960 -5.03 -23.93 18.20
CA THR A 960 -5.84 -25.06 17.70
C THR A 960 -5.37 -26.39 18.23
N LYS A 961 -4.14 -26.45 18.80
CA LYS A 961 -3.46 -27.68 19.25
C LYS A 961 -3.31 -28.74 18.15
N GLN A 962 -3.11 -28.25 16.92
CA GLN A 962 -3.03 -29.10 15.74
C GLN A 962 -1.81 -28.77 14.89
N TYR A 963 -1.31 -29.80 14.22
CA TYR A 963 -0.34 -29.66 13.13
C TYR A 963 -1.06 -29.41 11.82
N SER A 964 -0.55 -28.50 11.01
CA SER A 964 -1.08 -28.21 9.68
C SER A 964 0.01 -28.24 8.63
N SER A 965 -0.20 -29.03 7.59
CA SER A 965 0.65 -29.06 6.38
C SER A 965 0.14 -28.06 5.31
N LEU A 966 -1.10 -27.63 5.43
CA LEU A 966 -1.73 -26.66 4.51
C LEU A 966 -1.69 -25.22 5.02
N SER A 967 -0.77 -24.92 5.92
CA SER A 967 -0.63 -23.58 6.48
C SER A 967 -0.15 -22.59 5.43
N SER A 968 -0.80 -21.44 5.36
CA SER A 968 -0.35 -20.30 4.54
C SER A 968 1.00 -19.71 4.97
N TYR A 969 1.49 -20.11 6.14
CA TYR A 969 2.81 -19.71 6.63
C TYR A 969 3.96 -20.46 5.94
N LEU A 970 3.71 -21.65 5.44
CA LEU A 970 4.72 -22.45 4.76
C LEU A 970 4.94 -21.94 3.34
N PRO A 971 6.15 -21.51 2.98
CA PRO A 971 6.43 -21.02 1.65
C PRO A 971 6.37 -22.17 0.61
N ALA A 972 5.80 -21.86 -0.56
CA ALA A 972 5.72 -22.83 -1.64
C ALA A 972 7.09 -23.01 -2.32
N PHE A 973 7.43 -24.26 -2.65
CA PHE A 973 8.59 -24.57 -3.49
C PHE A 973 8.36 -24.07 -4.91
N TYR A 974 9.40 -23.43 -5.48
CA TYR A 974 9.43 -23.10 -6.90
C TYR A 974 10.88 -22.97 -7.40
N TYR A 975 11.06 -23.15 -8.69
CA TYR A 975 12.35 -23.08 -9.34
C TYR A 975 12.24 -22.41 -10.71
N GLY A 976 13.38 -22.00 -11.25
CA GLY A 976 13.39 -21.40 -12.57
C GLY A 976 14.77 -21.04 -13.05
N MET A 977 14.80 -20.44 -14.24
CA MET A 977 16.02 -20.06 -14.91
C MET A 977 15.85 -18.70 -15.59
N THR A 978 16.92 -17.93 -15.62
CA THR A 978 17.04 -16.72 -16.43
C THR A 978 18.28 -16.76 -17.30
N VAL A 979 18.09 -16.44 -18.56
CA VAL A 979 19.17 -16.26 -19.54
C VAL A 979 19.21 -14.80 -19.94
N ARG A 980 20.37 -14.17 -19.84
CA ARG A 980 20.62 -12.79 -20.31
C ARG A 980 21.67 -12.80 -21.39
N LEU A 981 21.38 -12.08 -22.45
CA LEU A 981 22.29 -11.85 -23.57
C LEU A 981 22.62 -10.35 -23.64
N LYS A 982 23.91 -10.06 -23.83
CA LYS A 982 24.46 -8.69 -23.94
C LYS A 982 25.31 -8.61 -25.20
N PHE A 983 24.98 -7.75 -26.16
CA PHE A 983 25.70 -7.60 -27.44
C PHE A 983 25.58 -6.21 -28.02
#